data_e5337519eabc50ab1e4a4b35b76902a1
#
_entry.id   e5337519eabc50ab1e4a4b35b76902a1
#
_cell.length_a   1.000
_cell.length_b   1.000
_cell.length_c   1.000
_cell.angle_alpha   90.00
_cell.angle_beta   90.00
_cell.angle_gamma   90.00
#
_symmetry.space_group_name_H-M   'P 1'
#
loop_
_entity.id
_entity.type
_entity.pdbx_description
1 polymer ?
#
loop_
_entity_poly.entity_id
_entity_poly.type
_entity_poly.pdbx_seq_one_letter_code
_entity_poly.pdbx_strand_id
1 'polypeptide(L)'
;MIAVTFAALLSHWRRNPLQLFTLLAGLALATGLWSGVQAINAEARASYDGAAATLGEAQFDRLVRSDGRAIGQDTYIRLRRAGWLVSPVIEGRIGDVRLIGLDPLTVPGKMAPIGLRNINDLQNFIGADGGIIAAPDVVWDGARTDLAVAPGTAIADVRTVQKLLGRHGEFDVLIIIPEQPLGQVSLEKIAPDLTRQVAQSGSDIGRLTDSFHLNLTAFGFLSFAVGIFIVQSAVGLAFEQRRGTVRTLRALGVPMRFLFLLTVVELLGLALIAGAIGVGLGYLIAGFLMPDVSATLRGLYGADVAGTLQLRPIWWVSGMAVAMGGTAVAASAALWRLSQMPLLAGAQPRAVAVIAGRGAKVQAAASAVLLFVAFVLALTADEIVTGFVLLGALLIGAALGLPIVLRSVLDGLVHHSRGVVAGWFWADTRQQLPGLSLALMALLLAMAANVGVSTMVSSFRLTFVAFLDQRLSSELYVTVESPEQAAYMLDFVTPQVDAVLPIMSAQLHVAGRPTEVFGARNHATYRDNWTFLTEGQSPWKDVHENLAILINEQLARSAGLQVGDVVNMGEKPLTIAGVYADYGNPIGQAIITESLFKTLFPKILALRFGLRLPPEDVDALVDGLEFEMDLPESGMINQASIKAYSLAIFDRTFTVTTALNVLTLSVAGFAILMSLLTLTVMRVPQLAPVWAMGLTLRQLGLLELVRTVMLAVLTGVIALPLGLALAWVLLAVVNVAAFGWRLPMFLFPWDYAQLGVLAILAAGLAALWPAVQLARTRPADLLKVFSSEL
;
A
#
# COMPACT_ATOMS: atom_id res chain seq x y z
N MET A 1 22.96 19.24 42.44
CA MET A 1 21.92 19.99 41.75
C MET A 1 21.26 19.18 40.60
N ILE A 2 22.00 18.69 39.61
CA ILE A 2 21.47 17.97 38.48
C ILE A 2 20.64 16.72 38.88
N ALA A 3 21.17 15.84 39.72
CA ALA A 3 20.49 14.62 40.20
C ALA A 3 19.17 14.95 40.96
N VAL A 4 19.16 15.97 41.78
CA VAL A 4 17.97 16.39 42.53
C VAL A 4 16.90 16.95 41.58
N THR A 5 17.30 17.79 40.61
CA THR A 5 16.40 18.34 39.59
C THR A 5 15.81 17.20 38.70
N PHE A 6 16.63 16.23 38.31
CA PHE A 6 16.18 15.07 37.55
C PHE A 6 15.20 14.19 38.34
N ALA A 7 15.53 13.93 39.62
CA ALA A 7 14.63 13.20 40.53
C ALA A 7 13.29 13.94 40.72
N ALA A 8 13.31 15.27 40.82
CA ALA A 8 12.10 16.09 40.92
C ALA A 8 11.24 15.99 39.62
N LEU A 9 11.85 15.98 38.45
CA LEU A 9 11.15 15.80 37.19
C LEU A 9 10.55 14.37 37.07
N LEU A 10 11.33 13.32 37.39
CA LEU A 10 10.85 11.93 37.37
C LEU A 10 9.75 11.67 38.42
N SER A 11 9.73 12.41 39.55
CA SER A 11 8.70 12.23 40.58
C SER A 11 7.28 12.50 40.07
N HIS A 12 7.16 13.29 39.01
CA HIS A 12 5.86 13.55 38.34
C HIS A 12 5.22 12.25 37.86
N TRP A 13 5.99 11.37 37.23
CA TRP A 13 5.48 10.11 36.67
C TRP A 13 5.07 9.13 37.76
N ARG A 14 5.79 9.10 38.87
CA ARG A 14 5.40 8.26 40.02
C ARG A 14 4.06 8.73 40.64
N ARG A 15 3.77 10.01 40.60
CA ARG A 15 2.50 10.58 41.11
C ARG A 15 1.34 10.44 40.13
N ASN A 16 1.66 10.29 38.83
CA ASN A 16 0.68 10.20 37.76
C ASN A 16 0.92 8.98 36.87
N PRO A 17 0.80 7.74 37.40
CA PRO A 17 1.16 6.52 36.67
C PRO A 17 0.28 6.29 35.44
N LEU A 18 -0.99 6.67 35.48
CA LEU A 18 -1.90 6.56 34.32
C LEU A 18 -1.45 7.42 33.14
N GLN A 19 -0.89 8.61 33.40
CA GLN A 19 -0.37 9.48 32.36
C GLN A 19 0.93 8.93 31.75
N LEU A 20 1.80 8.34 32.57
CA LEU A 20 2.97 7.64 32.08
C LEU A 20 2.58 6.47 31.17
N PHE A 21 1.62 5.66 31.63
CA PHE A 21 1.11 4.53 30.85
C PHE A 21 0.54 4.97 29.51
N THR A 22 -0.30 6.00 29.49
CA THR A 22 -0.94 6.47 28.27
C THR A 22 0.04 7.16 27.32
N LEU A 23 1.08 7.86 27.83
CA LEU A 23 2.19 8.38 27.02
C LEU A 23 2.97 7.24 26.36
N LEU A 24 3.37 6.25 27.15
CA LEU A 24 4.11 5.09 26.64
C LEU A 24 3.26 4.28 25.65
N ALA A 25 2.00 4.02 25.97
CA ALA A 25 1.08 3.30 25.10
C ALA A 25 0.83 4.04 23.78
N GLY A 26 0.58 5.36 23.81
CA GLY A 26 0.37 6.15 22.60
C GLY A 26 1.59 6.16 21.69
N LEU A 27 2.78 6.36 22.27
CA LEU A 27 4.03 6.35 21.52
C LEU A 27 4.38 4.92 21.01
N ALA A 28 4.14 3.89 21.83
CA ALA A 28 4.37 2.50 21.45
C ALA A 28 3.42 2.07 20.31
N LEU A 29 2.14 2.43 20.37
CA LEU A 29 1.18 2.14 19.31
C LEU A 29 1.54 2.85 17.99
N ALA A 30 1.91 4.14 18.05
CA ALA A 30 2.34 4.89 16.87
C ALA A 30 3.60 4.28 16.24
N THR A 31 4.59 3.89 17.06
CA THR A 31 5.80 3.23 16.60
C THR A 31 5.51 1.81 16.08
N GLY A 32 4.63 1.09 16.75
CA GLY A 32 4.22 -0.27 16.38
C GLY A 32 3.51 -0.30 15.03
N LEU A 33 2.64 0.66 14.78
CA LEU A 33 1.96 0.80 13.49
C LEU A 33 2.96 1.04 12.35
N TRP A 34 3.88 2.00 12.52
CA TRP A 34 4.95 2.23 11.56
C TRP A 34 5.85 1.00 11.36
N SER A 35 6.33 0.42 12.45
CA SER A 35 7.22 -0.74 12.41
C SER A 35 6.57 -1.96 11.79
N GLY A 36 5.29 -2.21 12.06
CA GLY A 36 4.52 -3.30 11.48
C GLY A 36 4.39 -3.18 9.97
N VAL A 37 4.01 -1.98 9.48
CA VAL A 37 3.91 -1.70 8.04
C VAL A 37 5.25 -1.86 7.35
N GLN A 38 6.34 -1.34 7.94
CA GLN A 38 7.68 -1.47 7.37
C GLN A 38 8.19 -2.92 7.37
N ALA A 39 7.88 -3.70 8.40
CA ALA A 39 8.25 -5.10 8.48
C ALA A 39 7.58 -5.92 7.36
N ILE A 40 6.27 -5.75 7.17
CA ILE A 40 5.52 -6.41 6.09
C ILE A 40 6.10 -6.01 4.72
N ASN A 41 6.30 -4.70 4.51
CA ASN A 41 6.79 -4.17 3.24
C ASN A 41 8.20 -4.68 2.90
N ALA A 42 9.09 -4.70 3.88
CA ALA A 42 10.46 -5.16 3.68
C ALA A 42 10.57 -6.68 3.46
N GLU A 43 9.73 -7.49 4.14
CA GLU A 43 9.70 -8.93 3.92
C GLU A 43 9.12 -9.28 2.55
N ALA A 44 8.05 -8.59 2.15
CA ALA A 44 7.50 -8.72 0.82
C ALA A 44 8.55 -8.40 -0.25
N ARG A 45 9.27 -7.28 -0.14
CA ARG A 45 10.35 -6.92 -1.08
C ARG A 45 11.46 -7.96 -1.12
N ALA A 46 11.93 -8.40 0.04
CA ALA A 46 13.01 -9.38 0.09
C ALA A 46 12.64 -10.72 -0.56
N SER A 47 11.38 -11.13 -0.43
CA SER A 47 10.88 -12.34 -1.08
C SER A 47 10.80 -12.18 -2.60
N TYR A 48 10.40 -11.00 -3.08
CA TYR A 48 10.42 -10.70 -4.52
C TYR A 48 11.82 -10.60 -5.09
N ASP A 49 12.72 -9.91 -4.39
CA ASP A 49 14.12 -9.80 -4.80
C ASP A 49 14.78 -11.18 -4.84
N GLY A 50 14.45 -12.06 -3.90
CA GLY A 50 14.87 -13.45 -3.87
C GLY A 50 14.30 -14.26 -5.05
N ALA A 51 13.01 -14.15 -5.32
CA ALA A 51 12.35 -14.81 -6.44
C ALA A 51 12.91 -14.30 -7.79
N ALA A 52 13.05 -13.00 -7.96
CA ALA A 52 13.62 -12.40 -9.17
C ALA A 52 15.09 -12.78 -9.39
N ALA A 53 15.88 -12.86 -8.30
CA ALA A 53 17.27 -13.29 -8.37
C ALA A 53 17.40 -14.78 -8.75
N THR A 54 16.50 -15.63 -8.29
CA THR A 54 16.50 -17.06 -8.57
C THR A 54 16.02 -17.37 -9.99
N LEU A 55 15.05 -16.60 -10.49
CA LEU A 55 14.44 -16.82 -11.81
C LEU A 55 15.24 -16.18 -12.95
N GLY A 56 16.06 -15.14 -12.67
CA GLY A 56 16.80 -14.42 -13.69
C GLY A 56 15.95 -13.83 -14.83
N GLU A 57 14.66 -14.02 -14.75
CA GLU A 57 13.71 -13.87 -15.87
C GLU A 57 13.59 -12.43 -16.41
N ALA A 58 14.00 -11.43 -15.64
CA ALA A 58 13.78 -10.05 -16.02
C ALA A 58 15.07 -9.22 -16.25
N GLN A 59 16.25 -9.77 -15.94
CA GLN A 59 17.48 -8.96 -15.91
C GLN A 59 18.35 -9.09 -17.17
N PHE A 60 18.14 -10.13 -17.99
CA PHE A 60 18.97 -10.41 -19.13
C PHE A 60 18.14 -10.71 -20.38
N ASP A 61 18.63 -10.25 -21.52
CA ASP A 61 18.07 -10.64 -22.80
C ASP A 61 18.18 -12.16 -22.98
N ARG A 62 17.16 -12.76 -23.58
CA ARG A 62 17.10 -14.21 -23.82
C ARG A 62 16.83 -14.54 -25.26
N LEU A 63 17.32 -15.69 -25.67
CA LEU A 63 16.96 -16.32 -26.93
C LEU A 63 15.98 -17.45 -26.64
N VAL A 64 14.85 -17.39 -27.28
CA VAL A 64 13.82 -18.45 -27.26
C VAL A 64 13.49 -18.86 -28.70
N ARG A 65 13.02 -20.09 -28.88
CA ARG A 65 12.52 -20.48 -30.20
C ARG A 65 11.16 -19.84 -30.45
N SER A 66 10.97 -19.37 -31.68
CA SER A 66 9.72 -18.75 -32.13
C SER A 66 8.52 -19.73 -32.13
N ASP A 67 8.78 -21.04 -32.16
CA ASP A 67 7.78 -22.10 -32.12
C ASP A 67 7.52 -22.69 -30.72
N GLY A 68 8.13 -22.10 -29.66
CA GLY A 68 7.99 -22.52 -28.27
C GLY A 68 8.64 -23.88 -27.93
N ARG A 69 9.32 -24.55 -28.87
CA ARG A 69 10.03 -25.79 -28.61
C ARG A 69 11.38 -25.57 -27.94
N ALA A 70 11.93 -26.61 -27.35
CA ALA A 70 13.25 -26.59 -26.75
C ALA A 70 14.35 -26.27 -27.78
N ILE A 71 15.41 -25.61 -27.31
CA ILE A 71 16.60 -25.27 -28.09
C ILE A 71 17.59 -26.44 -28.00
N GLY A 72 17.94 -27.04 -29.15
CA GLY A 72 18.91 -28.11 -29.16
C GLY A 72 20.34 -27.66 -28.84
N GLN A 73 21.10 -28.57 -28.24
CA GLN A 73 22.51 -28.33 -27.88
C GLN A 73 23.38 -27.93 -29.07
N ASP A 74 23.09 -28.43 -30.27
CA ASP A 74 23.82 -28.06 -31.49
C ASP A 74 23.65 -26.58 -31.83
N THR A 75 22.48 -25.99 -31.57
CA THR A 75 22.20 -24.55 -31.77
C THR A 75 22.99 -23.73 -30.78
N TYR A 76 23.03 -24.12 -29.51
CA TYR A 76 23.87 -23.50 -28.49
C TYR A 76 25.36 -23.52 -28.90
N ILE A 77 25.89 -24.65 -29.33
CA ILE A 77 27.29 -24.81 -29.78
C ILE A 77 27.58 -23.89 -30.98
N ARG A 78 26.68 -23.83 -31.98
CA ARG A 78 26.84 -22.91 -33.14
C ARG A 78 26.91 -21.45 -32.72
N LEU A 79 26.02 -21.02 -31.82
CA LEU A 79 25.99 -19.66 -31.29
C LEU A 79 27.30 -19.33 -30.56
N ARG A 80 27.78 -20.21 -29.68
CA ARG A 80 29.05 -20.04 -28.97
C ARG A 80 30.23 -19.94 -29.90
N ARG A 81 30.29 -20.79 -30.92
CA ARG A 81 31.36 -20.75 -31.96
C ARG A 81 31.31 -19.51 -32.83
N ALA A 82 30.13 -18.90 -33.00
CA ALA A 82 29.95 -17.67 -33.75
C ALA A 82 30.20 -16.39 -32.88
N GLY A 83 30.69 -16.57 -31.66
CA GLY A 83 31.05 -15.46 -30.76
C GLY A 83 29.96 -14.95 -29.85
N TRP A 84 28.79 -15.59 -29.83
CA TRP A 84 27.72 -15.22 -28.88
C TRP A 84 28.04 -15.75 -27.49
N LEU A 85 28.06 -14.84 -26.52
CA LEU A 85 28.17 -15.21 -25.11
C LEU A 85 26.75 -15.44 -24.57
N VAL A 86 26.37 -16.70 -24.53
CA VAL A 86 25.06 -17.18 -24.04
C VAL A 86 25.22 -18.24 -23.00
N SER A 87 24.30 -18.30 -22.04
CA SER A 87 24.23 -19.32 -20.97
C SER A 87 22.96 -20.14 -21.09
N PRO A 88 23.01 -21.47 -21.09
CA PRO A 88 21.85 -22.33 -21.24
C PRO A 88 21.10 -22.47 -19.91
N VAL A 89 19.77 -22.46 -19.99
CA VAL A 89 18.85 -22.72 -18.89
C VAL A 89 17.84 -23.78 -19.30
N ILE A 90 17.60 -24.73 -18.41
CA ILE A 90 16.54 -25.73 -18.53
C ILE A 90 15.67 -25.71 -17.30
N GLU A 91 14.37 -25.76 -17.48
CA GLU A 91 13.39 -25.74 -16.41
C GLU A 91 12.44 -26.91 -16.51
N GLY A 92 11.96 -27.39 -15.37
CA GLY A 92 10.96 -28.44 -15.31
C GLY A 92 10.41 -28.63 -13.90
N ARG A 93 9.48 -29.55 -13.74
CA ARG A 93 8.92 -29.91 -12.44
C ARG A 93 9.05 -31.41 -12.19
N ILE A 94 9.35 -31.75 -10.94
CA ILE A 94 9.24 -33.14 -10.44
C ILE A 94 8.39 -33.08 -9.18
N GLY A 95 7.17 -33.60 -9.26
CA GLY A 95 6.15 -33.38 -8.22
C GLY A 95 5.87 -31.90 -8.05
N ASP A 96 5.90 -31.43 -6.81
CA ASP A 96 5.66 -30.02 -6.47
C ASP A 96 6.92 -29.14 -6.56
N VAL A 97 8.10 -29.72 -6.86
CA VAL A 97 9.38 -29.01 -6.88
C VAL A 97 9.71 -28.53 -8.30
N ARG A 98 9.93 -27.23 -8.45
CA ARG A 98 10.47 -26.62 -9.68
C ARG A 98 11.99 -26.83 -9.73
N LEU A 99 12.48 -27.45 -10.79
CA LEU A 99 13.90 -27.65 -11.04
C LEU A 99 14.41 -26.65 -12.06
N ILE A 100 15.52 -25.96 -11.72
CA ILE A 100 16.21 -25.05 -12.63
C ILE A 100 17.62 -25.54 -12.86
N GLY A 101 17.98 -25.83 -14.10
CA GLY A 101 19.32 -26.19 -14.50
C GLY A 101 20.07 -24.98 -15.06
N LEU A 102 21.20 -24.66 -14.45
CA LEU A 102 22.08 -23.56 -14.85
C LEU A 102 23.47 -24.09 -15.18
N ASP A 103 24.15 -23.47 -16.13
CA ASP A 103 25.58 -23.70 -16.34
C ASP A 103 26.38 -22.70 -15.47
N PRO A 104 27.01 -23.15 -14.36
CA PRO A 104 27.68 -22.28 -13.42
C PRO A 104 28.92 -21.58 -14.00
N LEU A 105 29.44 -22.05 -15.13
CA LEU A 105 30.60 -21.45 -15.81
C LEU A 105 30.23 -20.29 -16.73
N THR A 106 28.99 -20.26 -17.23
CA THR A 106 28.54 -19.26 -18.19
C THR A 106 27.43 -18.37 -17.67
N VAL A 107 26.79 -18.72 -16.54
CA VAL A 107 25.72 -17.93 -15.94
C VAL A 107 26.25 -16.58 -15.46
N PRO A 108 25.54 -15.45 -15.71
CA PRO A 108 25.95 -14.15 -15.17
C PRO A 108 26.00 -14.18 -13.65
N GLY A 109 27.05 -13.58 -13.07
CA GLY A 109 27.33 -13.68 -11.63
C GLY A 109 26.22 -13.18 -10.69
N LYS A 110 25.25 -12.40 -11.19
CA LYS A 110 24.06 -11.98 -10.45
C LYS A 110 22.98 -13.08 -10.33
N MET A 111 23.01 -14.08 -11.20
CA MET A 111 22.09 -15.23 -11.19
C MET A 111 22.68 -16.44 -10.48
N ALA A 112 23.97 -16.48 -10.25
CA ALA A 112 24.58 -17.57 -9.52
C ALA A 112 24.12 -17.55 -8.04
N PRO A 113 23.61 -18.67 -7.50
CA PRO A 113 23.30 -18.78 -6.08
C PRO A 113 24.49 -18.35 -5.22
N ILE A 114 24.22 -17.71 -4.09
CA ILE A 114 25.27 -17.18 -3.19
C ILE A 114 26.23 -18.29 -2.76
N GLY A 115 25.74 -19.52 -2.64
CA GLY A 115 26.54 -20.72 -2.33
C GLY A 115 27.58 -21.12 -3.40
N LEU A 116 27.54 -20.57 -4.61
CA LEU A 116 28.50 -20.88 -5.70
C LEU A 116 29.66 -19.90 -5.81
N ARG A 117 29.79 -18.95 -4.88
CA ARG A 117 30.86 -17.93 -4.88
C ARG A 117 32.25 -18.47 -4.49
N ASN A 118 32.35 -19.65 -3.91
CA ASN A 118 33.60 -20.31 -3.52
C ASN A 118 33.92 -21.44 -4.48
N ILE A 119 35.23 -21.60 -4.79
CA ILE A 119 35.75 -22.63 -5.70
C ILE A 119 35.37 -24.06 -5.27
N ASN A 120 35.35 -24.34 -3.96
CA ASN A 120 34.95 -25.64 -3.43
C ASN A 120 33.47 -25.95 -3.62
N ASP A 121 32.61 -24.92 -3.50
CA ASP A 121 31.18 -25.06 -3.70
C ASP A 121 30.87 -25.29 -5.19
N LEU A 122 31.62 -24.64 -6.07
CA LEU A 122 31.50 -24.82 -7.51
C LEU A 122 31.92 -26.25 -7.93
N GLN A 123 32.98 -26.80 -7.33
CA GLN A 123 33.38 -28.18 -7.61
C GLN A 123 32.35 -29.21 -7.17
N ASN A 124 31.71 -29.00 -6.04
CA ASN A 124 30.62 -29.87 -5.56
C ASN A 124 29.35 -29.74 -6.42
N PHE A 125 29.08 -28.59 -6.96
CA PHE A 125 27.90 -28.34 -7.83
C PHE A 125 28.07 -28.98 -9.21
N ILE A 126 29.29 -28.96 -9.77
CA ILE A 126 29.64 -29.54 -11.06
C ILE A 126 30.00 -31.03 -10.95
N GLY A 127 30.22 -31.56 -9.74
CA GLY A 127 30.70 -32.91 -9.49
C GLY A 127 29.83 -34.04 -10.07
N ALA A 128 30.37 -35.26 -10.11
CA ALA A 128 29.71 -36.43 -10.75
C ALA A 128 28.33 -36.76 -10.16
N ASP A 129 28.07 -36.39 -8.90
CA ASP A 129 26.81 -36.61 -8.21
C ASP A 129 25.86 -35.40 -8.30
N GLY A 130 26.27 -34.32 -8.97
CA GLY A 130 25.50 -33.10 -9.27
C GLY A 130 24.86 -32.45 -8.03
N GLY A 131 25.60 -31.58 -7.35
CA GLY A 131 25.08 -30.91 -6.17
C GLY A 131 23.79 -30.15 -6.44
N ILE A 132 22.72 -30.45 -5.70
CA ILE A 132 21.45 -29.75 -5.76
C ILE A 132 21.41 -28.75 -4.62
N ILE A 133 21.04 -27.51 -4.95
CA ILE A 133 20.78 -26.46 -3.96
C ILE A 133 19.27 -26.22 -3.95
N ALA A 134 18.64 -26.48 -2.80
CA ALA A 134 17.20 -26.39 -2.66
C ALA A 134 16.79 -25.29 -1.68
N ALA A 135 15.59 -24.77 -1.87
CA ALA A 135 14.96 -23.87 -0.91
C ALA A 135 14.70 -24.59 0.42
N PRO A 136 14.59 -23.86 1.55
CA PRO A 136 14.41 -24.45 2.88
C PRO A 136 13.13 -25.28 3.05
N ASP A 137 12.12 -25.04 2.25
CA ASP A 137 10.82 -25.70 2.24
C ASP A 137 10.79 -26.95 1.31
N VAL A 138 11.85 -27.17 0.52
CA VAL A 138 12.00 -28.32 -0.37
C VAL A 138 12.80 -29.41 0.31
N VAL A 139 12.17 -30.56 0.51
CA VAL A 139 12.85 -31.77 1.01
C VAL A 139 13.35 -32.56 -0.20
N TRP A 140 14.68 -32.50 -0.44
CA TRP A 140 15.34 -33.28 -1.50
C TRP A 140 16.55 -33.99 -0.94
N ASP A 141 16.60 -35.30 -1.17
CA ASP A 141 17.67 -36.12 -0.60
C ASP A 141 19.04 -35.72 -1.18
N GLY A 142 19.98 -35.41 -0.28
CA GLY A 142 21.32 -34.95 -0.67
C GLY A 142 21.41 -33.48 -1.11
N ALA A 143 20.33 -32.70 -1.08
CA ALA A 143 20.38 -31.30 -1.44
C ALA A 143 20.94 -30.43 -0.29
N ARG A 144 21.69 -29.43 -0.68
CA ARG A 144 22.12 -28.36 0.24
C ARG A 144 21.05 -27.27 0.29
N THR A 145 20.66 -26.85 1.46
CA THR A 145 19.65 -25.81 1.63
C THR A 145 20.29 -24.42 1.56
N ASP A 146 19.72 -23.52 0.76
CA ASP A 146 20.11 -22.11 0.66
C ASP A 146 18.86 -21.22 0.74
N LEU A 147 18.90 -20.22 1.63
CA LEU A 147 17.85 -19.22 1.83
C LEU A 147 17.67 -18.25 0.64
N ALA A 148 18.63 -18.22 -0.26
CA ALA A 148 18.58 -17.39 -1.47
C ALA A 148 17.83 -18.07 -2.63
N VAL A 149 17.50 -19.35 -2.51
CA VAL A 149 16.70 -20.09 -3.50
C VAL A 149 15.22 -19.86 -3.21
N ALA A 150 14.45 -19.59 -4.26
CA ALA A 150 13.02 -19.35 -4.12
C ALA A 150 12.29 -20.58 -3.54
N PRO A 151 11.28 -20.38 -2.68
CA PRO A 151 10.48 -21.47 -2.14
C PRO A 151 9.93 -22.40 -3.23
N GLY A 152 9.85 -23.70 -2.94
CA GLY A 152 9.40 -24.69 -3.91
C GLY A 152 10.37 -24.98 -5.06
N THR A 153 11.59 -24.40 -5.04
CA THR A 153 12.56 -24.49 -6.13
C THR A 153 13.84 -25.20 -5.70
N ALA A 154 14.41 -25.96 -6.62
CA ALA A 154 15.76 -26.52 -6.51
C ALA A 154 16.58 -26.18 -7.77
N ILE A 155 17.85 -25.84 -7.57
CA ILE A 155 18.79 -25.44 -8.61
C ILE A 155 19.91 -26.48 -8.67
N ALA A 156 20.25 -26.91 -9.88
CA ALA A 156 21.36 -27.84 -10.10
C ALA A 156 22.11 -27.51 -11.41
N ASP A 157 23.20 -28.19 -11.66
CA ASP A 157 23.88 -28.11 -12.95
C ASP A 157 22.92 -28.56 -14.09
N VAL A 158 23.02 -27.87 -15.22
CA VAL A 158 22.17 -28.12 -16.38
C VAL A 158 22.11 -29.59 -16.80
N ARG A 159 23.24 -30.33 -16.71
CA ARG A 159 23.31 -31.76 -17.02
C ARG A 159 22.54 -32.61 -16.03
N THR A 160 22.58 -32.22 -14.75
CA THR A 160 21.85 -32.92 -13.69
C THR A 160 20.35 -32.76 -13.89
N VAL A 161 19.88 -31.55 -14.21
CA VAL A 161 18.46 -31.30 -14.48
C VAL A 161 18.00 -31.97 -15.75
N GLN A 162 18.81 -31.97 -16.84
CA GLN A 162 18.51 -32.71 -18.07
C GLN A 162 18.33 -34.21 -17.80
N LYS A 163 19.18 -34.80 -16.95
CA LYS A 163 19.09 -36.20 -16.56
C LYS A 163 17.82 -36.48 -15.75
N LEU A 164 17.50 -35.65 -14.82
CA LEU A 164 16.33 -35.78 -13.94
C LEU A 164 15.00 -35.60 -14.70
N LEU A 165 14.97 -34.71 -15.69
CA LEU A 165 13.79 -34.46 -16.53
C LEU A 165 13.73 -35.37 -17.75
N GLY A 166 14.75 -36.21 -18.05
CA GLY A 166 14.82 -37.04 -19.23
C GLY A 166 15.01 -36.29 -20.56
N ARG A 167 15.40 -35.00 -20.52
CA ARG A 167 15.50 -34.06 -21.66
C ARG A 167 16.96 -33.80 -22.03
N HIS A 168 17.64 -34.81 -22.56
CA HIS A 168 19.06 -34.73 -22.89
C HIS A 168 19.35 -33.82 -24.09
N GLY A 169 20.26 -32.86 -23.92
CA GLY A 169 20.70 -31.95 -24.99
C GLY A 169 19.67 -30.88 -25.38
N GLU A 170 18.67 -30.67 -24.55
CA GLU A 170 17.66 -29.63 -24.72
C GLU A 170 17.82 -28.52 -23.71
N PHE A 171 17.50 -27.28 -24.11
CA PHE A 171 17.42 -26.09 -23.27
C PHE A 171 16.12 -25.34 -23.56
N ASP A 172 15.53 -24.73 -22.55
CA ASP A 172 14.32 -23.93 -22.74
C ASP A 172 14.67 -22.52 -23.22
N VAL A 173 15.74 -21.96 -22.65
CA VAL A 173 16.15 -20.59 -22.87
C VAL A 173 17.68 -20.49 -22.93
N LEU A 174 18.20 -19.57 -23.76
CA LEU A 174 19.60 -19.15 -23.69
C LEU A 174 19.66 -17.69 -23.24
N ILE A 175 20.27 -17.43 -22.11
CA ILE A 175 20.46 -16.08 -21.56
C ILE A 175 21.62 -15.41 -22.28
N ILE A 176 21.42 -14.19 -22.76
CA ILE A 176 22.45 -13.37 -23.39
C ILE A 176 23.24 -12.64 -22.30
N ILE A 177 24.54 -12.82 -22.22
CA ILE A 177 25.41 -12.11 -21.31
C ILE A 177 25.50 -10.65 -21.76
N PRO A 178 25.38 -9.63 -20.87
CA PRO A 178 25.35 -8.23 -21.27
C PRO A 178 26.58 -7.75 -22.06
N GLU A 179 27.74 -8.24 -21.69
CA GLU A 179 29.01 -7.87 -22.35
C GLU A 179 29.27 -8.83 -23.52
N GLN A 180 28.78 -8.46 -24.69
CA GLN A 180 29.00 -9.23 -25.90
C GLN A 180 30.24 -8.75 -26.66
N PRO A 181 31.04 -9.66 -27.27
CA PRO A 181 32.20 -9.28 -28.09
C PRO A 181 31.79 -8.48 -29.34
N LEU A 182 32.62 -7.55 -29.77
CA LEU A 182 32.44 -6.86 -31.05
C LEU A 182 32.70 -7.80 -32.21
N GLY A 183 31.86 -7.75 -33.26
CA GLY A 183 32.05 -8.52 -34.48
C GLY A 183 31.33 -9.85 -34.55
N GLN A 184 30.31 -10.05 -33.76
CA GLN A 184 29.43 -11.23 -33.82
C GLN A 184 28.75 -11.37 -35.19
N VAL A 185 28.51 -12.60 -35.59
CA VAL A 185 27.65 -12.92 -36.76
C VAL A 185 26.20 -12.67 -36.32
N SER A 186 25.39 -12.08 -37.20
CA SER A 186 23.98 -11.80 -36.90
C SER A 186 23.20 -13.08 -36.54
N LEU A 187 22.31 -12.99 -35.52
CA LEU A 187 21.51 -14.10 -35.03
C LEU A 187 20.72 -14.80 -36.15
N GLU A 188 20.11 -14.01 -37.03
CA GLU A 188 19.31 -14.47 -38.16
C GLU A 188 20.06 -15.42 -39.13
N LYS A 189 21.40 -15.26 -39.22
CA LYS A 189 22.25 -16.13 -40.08
C LYS A 189 22.65 -17.43 -39.39
N ILE A 190 22.67 -17.48 -38.05
CA ILE A 190 23.13 -18.65 -37.29
C ILE A 190 21.96 -19.51 -36.87
N ALA A 191 20.91 -18.86 -36.37
CA ALA A 191 19.72 -19.49 -35.82
C ALA A 191 18.47 -18.66 -36.14
N PRO A 192 17.94 -18.71 -37.34
CA PRO A 192 16.78 -17.94 -37.79
C PRO A 192 15.50 -18.32 -37.05
N ASP A 193 15.47 -19.45 -36.41
CA ASP A 193 14.38 -20.00 -35.59
C ASP A 193 14.39 -19.43 -34.15
N LEU A 194 15.45 -18.68 -33.76
CA LEU A 194 15.53 -18.03 -32.45
C LEU A 194 15.12 -16.58 -32.53
N THR A 195 14.33 -16.17 -31.55
CA THR A 195 13.93 -14.76 -31.34
C THR A 195 14.61 -14.21 -30.10
N ARG A 196 15.16 -13.00 -30.20
CA ARG A 196 15.69 -12.28 -29.03
C ARG A 196 14.55 -11.62 -28.31
N GLN A 197 14.30 -12.04 -27.09
CA GLN A 197 13.45 -11.35 -26.13
C GLN A 197 14.32 -10.41 -25.31
N VAL A 198 14.11 -9.12 -25.49
CA VAL A 198 14.85 -8.08 -24.74
C VAL A 198 14.44 -8.16 -23.27
N ALA A 199 15.43 -8.04 -22.39
CA ALA A 199 15.19 -7.92 -20.96
C ALA A 199 14.21 -6.77 -20.71
N GLN A 200 13.01 -7.11 -20.29
CA GLN A 200 12.07 -6.10 -19.84
C GLN A 200 12.57 -5.60 -18.48
N SER A 201 13.06 -4.37 -18.45
CA SER A 201 13.50 -3.72 -17.23
C SER A 201 12.30 -3.54 -16.29
N GLY A 202 12.11 -4.47 -15.40
CA GLY A 202 10.94 -4.63 -14.54
C GLY A 202 9.96 -5.62 -15.17
N SER A 203 9.93 -6.85 -14.65
CA SER A 203 8.85 -7.80 -14.94
C SER A 203 7.51 -7.12 -14.67
N ASP A 204 6.48 -7.46 -15.42
CA ASP A 204 5.11 -6.99 -15.18
C ASP A 204 4.69 -7.27 -13.73
N ILE A 205 5.16 -8.37 -13.17
CA ILE A 205 5.08 -8.72 -11.75
C ILE A 205 5.79 -7.70 -10.87
N GLY A 206 6.99 -7.23 -11.23
CA GLY A 206 7.73 -6.22 -10.47
C GLY A 206 6.98 -4.89 -10.36
N ARG A 207 6.35 -4.43 -11.43
CA ARG A 207 5.58 -3.16 -11.42
C ARG A 207 4.27 -3.27 -10.64
N LEU A 208 3.57 -4.39 -10.73
CA LEU A 208 2.39 -4.65 -9.90
C LEU A 208 2.77 -4.73 -8.42
N THR A 209 3.92 -5.30 -8.13
CA THR A 209 4.50 -5.37 -6.79
C THR A 209 4.90 -4.00 -6.27
N ASP A 210 5.48 -3.14 -7.10
CA ASP A 210 5.79 -1.75 -6.77
C ASP A 210 4.51 -0.98 -6.38
N SER A 211 3.38 -1.28 -7.01
CA SER A 211 2.06 -0.78 -6.65
C SER A 211 1.66 -1.09 -5.22
N PHE A 212 1.79 -2.34 -4.84
CA PHE A 212 1.49 -2.78 -3.48
C PHE A 212 2.43 -2.11 -2.46
N HIS A 213 3.72 -2.05 -2.75
CA HIS A 213 4.71 -1.38 -1.91
C HIS A 213 4.48 0.11 -1.79
N LEU A 214 4.04 0.75 -2.86
CA LEU A 214 3.72 2.17 -2.89
C LEU A 214 2.53 2.47 -1.97
N ASN A 215 1.48 1.66 -2.05
CA ASN A 215 0.32 1.76 -1.19
C ASN A 215 0.69 1.53 0.29
N LEU A 216 1.46 0.48 0.60
CA LEU A 216 1.97 0.24 1.96
C LEU A 216 2.86 1.39 2.45
N THR A 217 3.66 1.98 1.58
CA THR A 217 4.49 3.15 1.91
C THR A 217 3.63 4.38 2.21
N ALA A 218 2.57 4.62 1.42
CA ALA A 218 1.59 5.67 1.68
C ALA A 218 0.92 5.49 3.04
N PHE A 219 0.50 4.28 3.40
CA PHE A 219 0.00 3.94 4.72
C PHE A 219 1.02 4.19 5.83
N GLY A 220 2.28 3.84 5.59
CA GLY A 220 3.36 4.11 6.52
C GLY A 220 3.52 5.60 6.81
N PHE A 221 3.57 6.45 5.80
CA PHE A 221 3.65 7.90 5.95
C PHE A 221 2.42 8.48 6.66
N LEU A 222 1.23 8.00 6.34
CA LEU A 222 0.00 8.41 6.98
C LEU A 222 0.01 8.08 8.47
N SER A 223 0.37 6.84 8.79
CA SER A 223 0.51 6.35 10.16
C SER A 223 1.56 7.13 10.95
N PHE A 224 2.67 7.48 10.31
CA PHE A 224 3.72 8.32 10.87
C PHE A 224 3.20 9.74 11.19
N ALA A 225 2.46 10.36 10.25
CA ALA A 225 1.87 11.68 10.48
C ALA A 225 0.91 11.67 11.68
N VAL A 226 0.01 10.68 11.76
CA VAL A 226 -0.88 10.48 12.92
C VAL A 226 -0.06 10.28 14.19
N GLY A 227 0.97 9.44 14.15
CA GLY A 227 1.86 9.16 15.27
C GLY A 227 2.56 10.41 15.81
N ILE A 228 3.09 11.28 14.94
CA ILE A 228 3.70 12.56 15.36
C ILE A 228 2.70 13.42 16.12
N PHE A 229 1.46 13.55 15.66
CA PHE A 229 0.44 14.35 16.34
C PHE A 229 0.07 13.77 17.71
N ILE A 230 0.06 12.45 17.85
CA ILE A 230 -0.19 11.78 19.13
C ILE A 230 0.95 12.06 20.11
N VAL A 231 2.19 11.87 19.66
CA VAL A 231 3.38 12.15 20.46
C VAL A 231 3.41 13.62 20.86
N GLN A 232 3.12 14.53 19.92
CA GLN A 232 3.05 15.97 20.20
C GLN A 232 1.96 16.29 21.21
N SER A 233 0.80 15.64 21.11
CA SER A 233 -0.29 15.78 22.09
C SER A 233 0.15 15.33 23.49
N ALA A 234 0.71 14.13 23.60
CA ALA A 234 1.14 13.54 24.86
C ALA A 234 2.29 14.35 25.52
N VAL A 235 3.30 14.71 24.73
CA VAL A 235 4.44 15.52 25.21
C VAL A 235 3.99 16.94 25.57
N GLY A 236 3.21 17.58 24.69
CA GLY A 236 2.70 18.95 24.94
C GLY A 236 1.91 19.03 26.24
N LEU A 237 1.11 18.03 26.49
CA LEU A 237 0.27 17.93 27.67
C LEU A 237 1.05 17.66 28.95
N ALA A 238 2.04 16.74 28.91
CA ALA A 238 2.96 16.54 30.03
C ALA A 238 3.72 17.82 30.40
N PHE A 239 4.02 18.67 29.41
CA PHE A 239 4.65 19.98 29.61
C PHE A 239 3.73 20.97 30.30
N GLU A 240 2.47 21.07 29.89
CA GLU A 240 1.52 22.01 30.50
C GLU A 240 1.36 21.74 32.01
N GLN A 241 1.30 20.49 32.42
CA GLN A 241 1.20 20.11 33.83
C GLN A 241 2.45 20.43 34.65
N ARG A 242 3.62 20.40 33.99
CA ARG A 242 4.91 20.67 34.65
C ARG A 242 5.28 22.13 34.69
N ARG A 243 4.47 23.01 34.09
CA ARG A 243 4.73 24.48 34.12
C ARG A 243 4.97 25.01 35.52
N GLY A 244 4.18 24.58 36.52
CA GLY A 244 4.36 24.94 37.91
C GLY A 244 5.70 24.52 38.49
N THR A 245 6.05 23.22 38.30
CA THR A 245 7.32 22.65 38.76
C THR A 245 8.53 23.30 38.10
N VAL A 246 8.47 23.54 36.81
CA VAL A 246 9.55 24.21 36.08
C VAL A 246 9.72 25.66 36.56
N ARG A 247 8.61 26.38 36.80
CA ARG A 247 8.66 27.76 37.35
C ARG A 247 9.30 27.77 38.74
N THR A 248 8.94 26.82 39.61
CA THR A 248 9.53 26.71 40.95
C THR A 248 11.03 26.42 40.88
N LEU A 249 11.43 25.47 40.02
CA LEU A 249 12.87 25.12 39.82
C LEU A 249 13.67 26.32 39.28
N ARG A 250 13.06 27.10 38.36
CA ARG A 250 13.69 28.36 37.88
C ARG A 250 13.81 29.42 38.99
N ALA A 251 12.77 29.57 39.81
CA ALA A 251 12.80 30.47 40.94
C ALA A 251 13.86 30.08 41.99
N LEU A 252 14.15 28.76 42.10
CA LEU A 252 15.23 28.23 42.93
C LEU A 252 16.61 28.35 42.27
N GLY A 253 16.74 29.02 41.11
CA GLY A 253 18.01 29.30 40.44
C GLY A 253 18.50 28.21 39.45
N VAL A 254 17.67 27.23 39.09
CA VAL A 254 18.06 26.22 38.07
C VAL A 254 18.10 26.87 36.69
N PRO A 255 19.25 26.88 36.00
CA PRO A 255 19.36 27.46 34.65
C PRO A 255 18.46 26.79 33.64
N MET A 256 17.84 27.58 32.76
CA MET A 256 16.92 27.07 31.73
C MET A 256 17.56 25.98 30.82
N ARG A 257 18.86 26.13 30.52
CA ARG A 257 19.60 25.17 29.70
C ARG A 257 19.62 23.78 30.34
N PHE A 258 19.75 23.67 31.65
CA PHE A 258 19.73 22.38 32.37
C PHE A 258 18.33 21.79 32.41
N LEU A 259 17.30 22.58 32.64
CA LEU A 259 15.92 22.12 32.60
C LEU A 259 15.57 21.58 31.21
N PHE A 260 15.99 22.29 30.18
CA PHE A 260 15.83 21.90 28.79
C PHE A 260 16.51 20.54 28.53
N LEU A 261 17.81 20.44 28.86
CA LEU A 261 18.58 19.19 28.61
C LEU A 261 17.99 18.00 29.38
N LEU A 262 17.67 18.18 30.65
CA LEU A 262 17.12 17.10 31.48
C LEU A 262 15.76 16.63 30.99
N THR A 263 14.91 17.56 30.52
CA THR A 263 13.61 17.19 29.96
C THR A 263 13.75 16.47 28.63
N VAL A 264 14.69 16.89 27.77
CA VAL A 264 14.97 16.15 26.52
C VAL A 264 15.47 14.75 26.80
N VAL A 265 16.42 14.60 27.72
CA VAL A 265 16.96 13.27 28.12
C VAL A 265 15.85 12.38 28.68
N GLU A 266 15.00 12.94 29.54
CA GLU A 266 13.85 12.21 30.09
C GLU A 266 12.89 11.72 29.00
N LEU A 267 12.47 12.61 28.08
CA LEU A 267 11.54 12.29 27.00
C LEU A 267 12.15 11.30 26.01
N LEU A 268 13.42 11.46 25.68
CA LEU A 268 14.13 10.49 24.80
C LEU A 268 14.27 9.13 25.49
N GLY A 269 14.51 9.10 26.82
CA GLY A 269 14.51 7.85 27.59
C GLY A 269 13.16 7.14 27.57
N LEU A 270 12.06 7.88 27.73
CA LEU A 270 10.70 7.35 27.59
C LEU A 270 10.41 6.91 26.15
N ALA A 271 10.88 7.65 25.15
CA ALA A 271 10.76 7.29 23.75
C ALA A 271 11.50 5.99 23.40
N LEU A 272 12.65 5.78 24.01
CA LEU A 272 13.43 4.54 23.83
C LEU A 272 12.67 3.33 24.38
N ILE A 273 12.09 3.45 25.56
CA ILE A 273 11.27 2.38 26.18
C ILE A 273 10.01 2.14 25.33
N ALA A 274 9.27 3.20 25.02
CA ALA A 274 8.05 3.09 24.21
C ALA A 274 8.34 2.61 22.79
N GLY A 275 9.46 3.04 22.20
CA GLY A 275 9.93 2.61 20.91
C GLY A 275 10.27 1.10 20.88
N ALA A 276 10.95 0.61 21.89
CA ALA A 276 11.24 -0.82 22.02
C ALA A 276 9.95 -1.65 22.14
N ILE A 277 9.01 -1.21 22.98
CA ILE A 277 7.69 -1.85 23.10
C ILE A 277 6.94 -1.75 21.75
N GLY A 278 6.97 -0.60 21.09
CA GLY A 278 6.31 -0.37 19.81
C GLY A 278 6.88 -1.24 18.69
N VAL A 279 8.19 -1.36 18.57
CA VAL A 279 8.84 -2.26 17.61
C VAL A 279 8.44 -3.71 17.87
N GLY A 280 8.40 -4.14 19.12
CA GLY A 280 7.93 -5.47 19.50
C GLY A 280 6.46 -5.71 19.13
N LEU A 281 5.58 -4.72 19.40
CA LEU A 281 4.18 -4.77 18.99
C LEU A 281 4.03 -4.79 17.46
N GLY A 282 4.80 -3.98 16.75
CA GLY A 282 4.82 -3.93 15.29
C GLY A 282 5.24 -5.28 14.69
N TYR A 283 6.24 -5.93 15.29
CA TYR A 283 6.66 -7.27 14.90
C TYR A 283 5.56 -8.32 15.13
N LEU A 284 4.86 -8.26 16.27
CA LEU A 284 3.74 -9.17 16.55
C LEU A 284 2.58 -8.96 15.57
N ILE A 285 2.21 -7.68 15.28
CA ILE A 285 1.16 -7.35 14.31
C ILE A 285 1.55 -7.84 12.92
N ALA A 286 2.78 -7.57 12.49
CA ALA A 286 3.28 -8.02 11.20
C ALA A 286 3.31 -9.55 11.10
N GLY A 287 3.75 -10.25 12.17
CA GLY A 287 3.75 -11.71 12.21
C GLY A 287 2.36 -12.32 12.13
N PHE A 288 1.36 -11.66 12.73
CA PHE A 288 -0.03 -12.10 12.64
C PHE A 288 -0.64 -11.88 11.25
N LEU A 289 -0.26 -10.81 10.56
CA LEU A 289 -0.77 -10.46 9.24
C LEU A 289 0.04 -11.10 8.09
N MET A 290 1.27 -11.55 8.32
CA MET A 290 2.17 -12.06 7.29
C MET A 290 1.62 -13.27 6.53
N PRO A 291 0.92 -14.25 7.14
CA PRO A 291 0.33 -15.37 6.41
C PRO A 291 -0.69 -14.92 5.36
N ASP A 292 -1.51 -13.91 5.66
CA ASP A 292 -2.49 -13.38 4.70
C ASP A 292 -1.80 -12.60 3.57
N VAL A 293 -0.76 -11.84 3.90
CA VAL A 293 0.06 -11.13 2.91
C VAL A 293 0.77 -12.13 1.99
N SER A 294 1.38 -13.18 2.54
CA SER A 294 2.08 -14.18 1.74
C SER A 294 1.13 -14.95 0.83
N ALA A 295 -0.06 -15.32 1.31
CA ALA A 295 -1.09 -15.96 0.50
C ALA A 295 -1.56 -15.05 -0.65
N THR A 296 -1.70 -13.75 -0.40
CA THR A 296 -2.04 -12.75 -1.41
C THR A 296 -0.96 -12.64 -2.49
N LEU A 297 0.29 -12.52 -2.07
CA LEU A 297 1.42 -12.35 -2.98
C LEU A 297 1.65 -13.60 -3.82
N ARG A 298 1.44 -14.77 -3.25
CA ARG A 298 1.48 -16.05 -3.97
C ARG A 298 0.34 -16.14 -5.01
N GLY A 299 -0.87 -15.79 -4.60
CA GLY A 299 -2.06 -15.93 -5.46
C GLY A 299 -2.15 -14.91 -6.59
N LEU A 300 -1.82 -13.63 -6.34
CA LEU A 300 -1.92 -12.57 -7.36
C LEU A 300 -0.68 -12.48 -8.25
N TYR A 301 0.48 -12.77 -7.69
CA TYR A 301 1.75 -12.49 -8.36
C TYR A 301 2.61 -13.74 -8.59
N GLY A 302 2.12 -14.93 -8.19
CA GLY A 302 2.89 -16.17 -8.27
C GLY A 302 4.17 -16.17 -7.43
N ALA A 303 4.33 -15.20 -6.51
CA ALA A 303 5.53 -15.07 -5.72
C ALA A 303 5.42 -15.92 -4.45
N ASP A 304 6.26 -16.94 -4.33
CA ASP A 304 6.39 -17.72 -3.11
C ASP A 304 7.10 -16.91 -2.02
N VAL A 305 6.29 -16.22 -1.25
CA VAL A 305 6.74 -15.46 -0.08
C VAL A 305 6.69 -16.36 1.14
N ALA A 306 7.81 -16.47 1.87
CA ALA A 306 7.82 -17.16 3.15
C ALA A 306 6.81 -16.50 4.10
N GLY A 307 5.83 -17.26 4.58
CA GLY A 307 4.81 -16.75 5.51
C GLY A 307 5.36 -16.46 6.92
N THR A 308 6.68 -16.44 7.10
CA THR A 308 7.40 -16.21 8.35
C THR A 308 8.24 -14.96 8.28
N LEU A 309 8.10 -14.10 9.30
CA LEU A 309 8.88 -12.87 9.43
C LEU A 309 10.30 -13.15 9.88
N GLN A 310 11.28 -12.64 9.16
CA GLN A 310 12.67 -12.63 9.60
C GLN A 310 12.97 -11.37 10.41
N LEU A 311 13.72 -11.54 11.50
CA LEU A 311 14.16 -10.42 12.34
C LEU A 311 15.32 -9.67 11.65
N ARG A 312 15.01 -8.54 11.02
CA ARG A 312 16.02 -7.69 10.35
C ARG A 312 16.37 -6.47 11.21
N PRO A 313 17.65 -6.25 11.54
CA PRO A 313 18.05 -5.14 12.40
C PRO A 313 17.64 -3.76 11.90
N ILE A 314 17.52 -3.58 10.58
CA ILE A 314 17.17 -2.31 9.97
C ILE A 314 15.76 -1.83 10.36
N TRP A 315 14.81 -2.74 10.62
CA TRP A 315 13.46 -2.37 11.06
C TRP A 315 13.46 -1.81 12.48
N TRP A 316 14.25 -2.42 13.34
CA TRP A 316 14.39 -1.99 14.73
C TRP A 316 15.02 -0.61 14.81
N VAL A 317 16.08 -0.40 14.03
CA VAL A 317 16.74 0.89 13.95
C VAL A 317 15.81 1.96 13.38
N SER A 318 15.08 1.67 12.31
CA SER A 318 14.14 2.63 11.70
C SER A 318 12.96 2.94 12.64
N GLY A 319 12.35 1.94 13.27
CA GLY A 319 11.27 2.12 14.24
C GLY A 319 11.73 2.94 15.45
N MET A 320 12.93 2.65 15.97
CA MET A 320 13.54 3.41 17.07
C MET A 320 13.88 4.85 16.64
N ALA A 321 14.39 5.05 15.43
CA ALA A 321 14.69 6.38 14.90
C ALA A 321 13.41 7.22 14.75
N VAL A 322 12.32 6.60 14.32
CA VAL A 322 10.99 7.25 14.23
C VAL A 322 10.47 7.62 15.62
N ALA A 323 10.55 6.72 16.61
CA ALA A 323 10.14 7.00 17.98
C ALA A 323 10.93 8.18 18.58
N MET A 324 12.24 8.16 18.45
CA MET A 324 13.12 9.21 18.97
C MET A 324 12.98 10.52 18.19
N GLY A 325 12.96 10.46 16.84
CA GLY A 325 12.81 11.63 15.98
C GLY A 325 11.44 12.30 16.15
N GLY A 326 10.36 11.51 16.17
CA GLY A 326 9.01 12.01 16.44
C GLY A 326 8.89 12.67 17.81
N THR A 327 9.50 12.06 18.85
CA THR A 327 9.55 12.64 20.19
C THR A 327 10.39 13.92 20.22
N ALA A 328 11.53 13.96 19.53
CA ALA A 328 12.38 15.16 19.47
C ALA A 328 11.64 16.34 18.77
N VAL A 329 10.93 16.07 17.67
CA VAL A 329 10.10 17.06 16.97
C VAL A 329 8.98 17.56 17.89
N ALA A 330 8.25 16.65 18.54
CA ALA A 330 7.18 17.00 19.48
C ALA A 330 7.70 17.80 20.68
N ALA A 331 8.84 17.37 21.25
CA ALA A 331 9.49 18.06 22.35
C ALA A 331 9.97 19.47 21.97
N SER A 332 10.49 19.64 20.74
CA SER A 332 11.01 20.92 20.27
C SER A 332 9.94 22.03 20.33
N ALA A 333 8.72 21.74 19.90
CA ALA A 333 7.59 22.68 19.98
C ALA A 333 7.20 23.02 21.41
N ALA A 334 7.21 22.03 22.32
CA ALA A 334 6.92 22.24 23.74
C ALA A 334 8.02 23.04 24.44
N LEU A 335 9.28 22.74 24.14
CA LEU A 335 10.45 23.42 24.67
C LEU A 335 10.56 24.86 24.16
N TRP A 336 10.21 25.11 22.89
CA TRP A 336 10.09 26.46 22.35
C TRP A 336 9.09 27.31 23.14
N ARG A 337 7.90 26.79 23.43
CA ARG A 337 6.91 27.47 24.26
C ARG A 337 7.42 27.73 25.66
N LEU A 338 8.18 26.79 26.23
CA LEU A 338 8.79 26.96 27.56
C LEU A 338 9.86 28.04 27.59
N SER A 339 10.69 28.15 26.55
CA SER A 339 11.75 29.15 26.44
C SER A 339 11.20 30.60 26.41
N GLN A 340 10.00 30.77 25.88
CA GLN A 340 9.33 32.05 25.75
C GLN A 340 8.48 32.44 27.00
N MET A 341 8.43 31.59 28.03
CA MET A 341 7.66 31.87 29.25
C MET A 341 8.29 32.99 30.10
N PRO A 342 7.59 34.08 30.32
CA PRO A 342 8.06 35.11 31.26
C PRO A 342 7.95 34.58 32.70
N LEU A 343 8.96 34.87 33.52
CA LEU A 343 9.01 34.47 34.94
C LEU A 343 7.84 35.05 35.75
N LEU A 344 7.35 36.21 35.34
CA LEU A 344 6.29 36.99 35.99
C LEU A 344 4.91 36.80 35.33
N ALA A 345 4.71 35.73 34.56
CA ALA A 345 3.46 35.52 33.85
C ALA A 345 2.19 35.46 34.74
N GLY A 346 2.34 35.12 36.00
CA GLY A 346 1.24 35.16 36.97
C GLY A 346 0.68 36.57 37.26
N ALA A 347 1.49 37.60 36.98
CA ALA A 347 1.10 39.01 37.22
C ALA A 347 0.56 39.73 35.97
N GLN A 348 0.62 39.10 34.78
CA GLN A 348 0.21 39.73 33.51
C GLN A 348 -0.62 38.79 32.61
N PRO A 349 -1.91 38.55 32.93
CA PRO A 349 -2.79 37.67 32.13
C PRO A 349 -2.94 38.12 30.65
N ARG A 350 -2.86 39.44 30.40
CA ARG A 350 -2.97 40.02 29.05
C ARG A 350 -1.79 39.67 28.14
N ALA A 351 -0.57 39.57 28.69
CA ALA A 351 0.61 39.22 27.91
C ALA A 351 0.55 37.75 27.41
N VAL A 352 0.01 36.83 28.21
CA VAL A 352 -0.22 35.45 27.86
C VAL A 352 -1.27 35.31 26.74
N ALA A 353 -2.35 36.11 26.82
CA ALA A 353 -3.40 36.11 25.79
C ALA A 353 -2.90 36.62 24.42
N VAL A 354 -2.01 37.65 24.42
CA VAL A 354 -1.41 38.17 23.17
C VAL A 354 -0.48 37.16 22.50
N ILE A 355 0.32 36.44 23.31
CA ILE A 355 1.23 35.39 22.77
C ILE A 355 0.43 34.22 22.20
N ALA A 356 -0.64 33.79 22.88
CA ALA A 356 -1.54 32.76 22.39
C ALA A 356 -2.23 33.15 21.07
N GLY A 357 -2.64 34.44 20.95
CA GLY A 357 -3.23 34.96 19.72
C GLY A 357 -2.28 34.99 18.51
N ARG A 358 -0.99 35.27 18.73
CA ARG A 358 0.04 35.22 17.68
C ARG A 358 0.28 33.79 17.19
N GLY A 359 0.33 32.80 18.09
CA GLY A 359 0.48 31.40 17.75
C GLY A 359 -0.67 30.90 16.84
N ALA A 360 -1.90 31.27 17.15
CA ALA A 360 -3.07 30.93 16.35
C ALA A 360 -3.02 31.54 14.93
N LYS A 361 -2.54 32.78 14.78
CA LYS A 361 -2.36 33.42 13.47
C LYS A 361 -1.30 32.71 12.62
N VAL A 362 -0.16 32.37 13.25
CA VAL A 362 0.90 31.60 12.55
C VAL A 362 0.39 30.23 12.11
N GLN A 363 -0.36 29.54 12.97
CA GLN A 363 -0.98 28.25 12.63
C GLN A 363 -1.98 28.40 11.48
N ALA A 364 -2.81 29.44 11.48
CA ALA A 364 -3.74 29.75 10.39
C ALA A 364 -3.01 30.01 9.06
N ALA A 365 -1.95 30.85 9.10
CA ALA A 365 -1.14 31.13 7.92
C ALA A 365 -0.45 29.87 7.38
N ALA A 366 0.13 29.04 8.25
CA ALA A 366 0.74 27.78 7.86
C ALA A 366 -0.28 26.82 7.23
N SER A 367 -1.48 26.70 7.81
CA SER A 367 -2.58 25.93 7.23
C SER A 367 -2.96 26.44 5.84
N ALA A 368 -3.16 27.74 5.68
CA ALA A 368 -3.52 28.34 4.40
C ALA A 368 -2.46 28.13 3.33
N VAL A 369 -1.18 28.31 3.68
CA VAL A 369 -0.05 28.07 2.76
C VAL A 369 0.00 26.61 2.33
N LEU A 370 -0.10 25.65 3.27
CA LEU A 370 -0.05 24.23 2.94
C LEU A 370 -1.24 23.79 2.08
N LEU A 371 -2.45 24.27 2.36
CA LEU A 371 -3.63 23.97 1.55
C LEU A 371 -3.51 24.62 0.17
N PHE A 372 -2.92 25.80 0.06
CA PHE A 372 -2.64 26.43 -1.22
C PHE A 372 -1.60 25.65 -2.03
N VAL A 373 -0.52 25.19 -1.39
CA VAL A 373 0.48 24.31 -2.03
C VAL A 373 -0.19 23.02 -2.49
N ALA A 374 -1.04 22.40 -1.65
CA ALA A 374 -1.79 21.22 -2.03
C ALA A 374 -2.69 21.46 -3.24
N PHE A 375 -3.37 22.60 -3.29
CA PHE A 375 -4.21 22.99 -4.43
C PHE A 375 -3.40 23.17 -5.72
N VAL A 376 -2.26 23.84 -5.67
CA VAL A 376 -1.37 24.02 -6.82
C VAL A 376 -0.85 22.66 -7.30
N LEU A 377 -0.36 21.83 -6.38
CA LEU A 377 0.13 20.49 -6.72
C LEU A 377 -0.96 19.59 -7.28
N ALA A 378 -2.22 19.73 -6.83
CA ALA A 378 -3.33 18.97 -7.40
C ALA A 378 -3.58 19.25 -8.88
N LEU A 379 -3.14 20.42 -9.38
CA LEU A 379 -3.26 20.83 -10.78
C LEU A 379 -2.01 20.50 -11.62
N THR A 380 -0.86 20.27 -10.99
CA THR A 380 0.45 20.20 -11.68
C THR A 380 1.24 18.92 -11.36
N ALA A 381 0.75 18.06 -10.46
CA ALA A 381 1.49 16.88 -10.04
C ALA A 381 1.35 15.74 -11.06
N ASP A 382 2.46 15.43 -11.74
CA ASP A 382 2.55 14.31 -12.70
C ASP A 382 3.49 13.20 -12.21
N GLU A 383 4.22 13.43 -11.11
CA GLU A 383 5.18 12.47 -10.55
C GLU A 383 4.72 11.93 -9.19
N ILE A 384 5.17 10.72 -8.86
CA ILE A 384 4.87 10.05 -7.59
C ILE A 384 5.27 10.90 -6.38
N VAL A 385 6.47 11.50 -6.42
CA VAL A 385 7.01 12.31 -5.32
C VAL A 385 6.14 13.54 -5.07
N THR A 386 5.74 14.25 -6.13
CA THR A 386 4.85 15.41 -6.04
C THR A 386 3.46 15.02 -5.54
N GLY A 387 2.96 13.83 -5.89
CA GLY A 387 1.73 13.25 -5.34
C GLY A 387 1.80 13.02 -3.83
N PHE A 388 2.92 12.52 -3.31
CA PHE A 388 3.11 12.35 -1.86
C PHE A 388 3.28 13.69 -1.12
N VAL A 389 3.95 14.66 -1.73
CA VAL A 389 4.04 16.03 -1.17
C VAL A 389 2.65 16.67 -1.10
N LEU A 390 1.82 16.47 -2.13
CA LEU A 390 0.41 16.90 -2.14
C LEU A 390 -0.37 16.26 -0.98
N LEU A 391 -0.27 14.94 -0.79
CA LEU A 391 -0.92 14.24 0.32
C LEU A 391 -0.48 14.80 1.68
N GLY A 392 0.82 14.99 1.88
CA GLY A 392 1.38 15.54 3.11
C GLY A 392 0.91 16.97 3.37
N ALA A 393 0.94 17.83 2.35
CA ALA A 393 0.51 19.22 2.45
C ALA A 393 -1.00 19.33 2.75
N LEU A 394 -1.82 18.50 2.11
CA LEU A 394 -3.27 18.44 2.33
C LEU A 394 -3.59 18.00 3.77
N LEU A 395 -2.97 16.92 4.24
CA LEU A 395 -3.20 16.38 5.57
C LEU A 395 -2.75 17.34 6.67
N ILE A 396 -1.51 17.81 6.62
CA ILE A 396 -0.96 18.70 7.63
C ILE A 396 -1.69 20.04 7.59
N GLY A 397 -1.96 20.55 6.41
CA GLY A 397 -2.71 21.79 6.22
C GLY A 397 -4.11 21.72 6.84
N ALA A 398 -4.86 20.66 6.57
CA ALA A 398 -6.19 20.44 7.13
C ALA A 398 -6.15 20.25 8.66
N ALA A 399 -5.19 19.47 9.17
CA ALA A 399 -5.03 19.29 10.61
C ALA A 399 -4.77 20.63 11.32
N LEU A 400 -3.85 21.45 10.80
CA LEU A 400 -3.58 22.78 11.37
C LEU A 400 -4.77 23.74 11.26
N GLY A 401 -5.62 23.56 10.25
CA GLY A 401 -6.84 24.34 10.04
C GLY A 401 -8.00 23.95 10.95
N LEU A 402 -8.04 22.70 11.43
CA LEU A 402 -9.16 22.16 12.19
C LEU A 402 -9.59 23.02 13.40
N PRO A 403 -8.68 23.50 14.30
CA PRO A 403 -9.10 24.30 15.44
C PRO A 403 -9.76 25.63 15.06
N ILE A 404 -9.38 26.16 13.89
CA ILE A 404 -9.94 27.41 13.38
C ILE A 404 -11.37 27.18 12.91
N VAL A 405 -11.58 26.11 12.14
CA VAL A 405 -12.90 25.71 11.65
C VAL A 405 -13.83 25.37 12.82
N LEU A 406 -13.38 24.54 13.77
CA LEU A 406 -14.17 24.20 14.96
C LEU A 406 -14.52 25.42 15.78
N ARG A 407 -13.58 26.36 15.96
CA ARG A 407 -13.84 27.61 16.66
C ARG A 407 -14.93 28.42 15.97
N SER A 408 -14.85 28.56 14.65
CA SER A 408 -15.86 29.29 13.87
C SER A 408 -17.25 28.64 13.97
N VAL A 409 -17.34 27.31 13.93
CA VAL A 409 -18.58 26.56 14.13
C VAL A 409 -19.12 26.79 15.54
N LEU A 410 -18.28 26.67 16.56
CA LEU A 410 -18.68 26.89 17.95
C LEU A 410 -19.10 28.36 18.22
N ASP A 411 -18.45 29.34 17.58
CA ASP A 411 -18.88 30.76 17.64
C ASP A 411 -20.28 30.92 17.07
N GLY A 412 -20.61 30.26 15.96
CA GLY A 412 -21.96 30.24 15.40
C GLY A 412 -22.98 29.62 16.38
N LEU A 413 -22.62 28.48 16.99
CA LEU A 413 -23.50 27.78 17.93
C LEU A 413 -23.75 28.59 19.22
N VAL A 414 -22.75 29.31 19.71
CA VAL A 414 -22.89 30.23 20.84
C VAL A 414 -23.91 31.32 20.51
N HIS A 415 -23.83 31.93 19.33
CA HIS A 415 -24.75 33.03 18.94
C HIS A 415 -26.20 32.56 18.73
N HIS A 416 -26.40 31.30 18.33
CA HIS A 416 -27.74 30.75 18.11
C HIS A 416 -28.30 29.98 19.29
N SER A 417 -27.53 29.83 20.39
CA SER A 417 -27.97 29.06 21.56
C SER A 417 -29.07 29.82 22.33
N ARG A 418 -30.16 29.07 22.67
CA ARG A 418 -31.29 29.57 23.48
C ARG A 418 -31.20 28.93 24.89
N GLY A 419 -31.15 29.75 25.92
CA GLY A 419 -31.10 29.31 27.30
C GLY A 419 -29.69 29.39 27.94
N VAL A 420 -29.66 29.59 29.26
CA VAL A 420 -28.42 29.88 30.03
C VAL A 420 -27.46 28.70 29.99
N VAL A 421 -27.97 27.48 30.20
CA VAL A 421 -27.14 26.25 30.26
C VAL A 421 -26.53 25.93 28.87
N ALA A 422 -27.33 26.05 27.79
CA ALA A 422 -26.85 25.85 26.45
C ALA A 422 -25.80 26.91 26.05
N GLY A 423 -26.03 28.17 26.32
CA GLY A 423 -25.07 29.24 26.07
C GLY A 423 -23.76 29.04 26.83
N TRP A 424 -23.82 28.68 28.12
CA TRP A 424 -22.64 28.32 28.88
C TRP A 424 -21.91 27.10 28.30
N PHE A 425 -22.63 26.02 27.95
CA PHE A 425 -22.05 24.80 27.42
C PHE A 425 -21.23 25.07 26.16
N TRP A 426 -21.78 25.85 25.22
CA TRP A 426 -21.07 26.18 24.00
C TRP A 426 -19.89 27.11 24.23
N ALA A 427 -20.04 28.11 25.08
CA ALA A 427 -18.97 29.05 25.44
C ALA A 427 -17.80 28.33 26.15
N ASP A 428 -18.12 27.44 27.10
CA ASP A 428 -17.15 26.61 27.79
C ASP A 428 -16.46 25.60 26.83
N THR A 429 -17.20 25.01 25.93
CA THR A 429 -16.65 24.11 24.87
C THR A 429 -15.64 24.84 23.99
N ARG A 430 -15.96 26.07 23.60
CA ARG A 430 -15.05 26.93 22.83
C ARG A 430 -13.78 27.29 23.61
N GLN A 431 -13.89 27.53 24.90
CA GLN A 431 -12.75 27.87 25.77
C GLN A 431 -11.80 26.68 25.93
N GLN A 432 -12.31 25.45 25.87
CA GLN A 432 -11.51 24.23 26.01
C GLN A 432 -10.89 23.73 24.71
N LEU A 433 -11.37 24.21 23.57
CA LEU A 433 -10.89 23.77 22.25
C LEU A 433 -9.34 23.76 22.12
N PRO A 434 -8.57 24.76 22.64
CA PRO A 434 -7.11 24.72 22.59
C PRO A 434 -6.49 23.49 23.28
N GLY A 435 -7.08 23.05 24.39
CA GLY A 435 -6.60 21.87 25.13
C GLY A 435 -6.90 20.53 24.42
N LEU A 436 -7.97 20.47 23.64
CA LEU A 436 -8.39 19.29 22.91
C LEU A 436 -7.88 19.28 21.45
N SER A 437 -7.40 20.43 20.96
CA SER A 437 -7.10 20.63 19.54
C SER A 437 -6.16 19.57 18.96
N LEU A 438 -5.08 19.21 19.65
CA LEU A 438 -4.12 18.21 19.17
C LEU A 438 -4.75 16.82 19.06
N ALA A 439 -5.58 16.42 20.03
CA ALA A 439 -6.27 15.15 19.98
C ALA A 439 -7.33 15.10 18.85
N LEU A 440 -8.04 16.22 18.64
CA LEU A 440 -9.01 16.34 17.55
C LEU A 440 -8.31 16.37 16.17
N MET A 441 -7.13 16.97 16.06
CA MET A 441 -6.30 16.90 14.86
C MET A 441 -5.88 15.44 14.55
N ALA A 442 -5.46 14.69 15.58
CA ALA A 442 -5.12 13.27 15.43
C ALA A 442 -6.35 12.45 15.00
N LEU A 443 -7.53 12.73 15.57
CA LEU A 443 -8.79 12.10 15.16
C LEU A 443 -9.16 12.45 13.71
N LEU A 444 -9.03 13.73 13.32
CA LEU A 444 -9.25 14.18 11.94
C LEU A 444 -8.40 13.38 10.97
N LEU A 445 -7.09 13.28 11.24
CA LEU A 445 -6.16 12.57 10.39
C LEU A 445 -6.48 11.08 10.32
N ALA A 446 -6.73 10.44 11.46
CA ALA A 446 -7.11 9.02 11.51
C ALA A 446 -8.38 8.75 10.71
N MET A 447 -9.42 9.56 10.90
CA MET A 447 -10.68 9.40 10.16
C MET A 447 -10.53 9.69 8.67
N ALA A 448 -9.87 10.79 8.30
CA ALA A 448 -9.64 11.14 6.90
C ALA A 448 -8.82 10.07 6.18
N ALA A 449 -7.81 9.54 6.85
CA ALA A 449 -7.03 8.43 6.37
C ALA A 449 -7.89 7.19 6.12
N ASN A 450 -8.67 6.79 7.10
CA ASN A 450 -9.52 5.61 6.99
C ASN A 450 -10.58 5.77 5.89
N VAL A 451 -11.21 6.94 5.80
CA VAL A 451 -12.14 7.25 4.71
C VAL A 451 -11.45 7.22 3.35
N GLY A 452 -10.27 7.85 3.25
CA GLY A 452 -9.51 7.91 2.00
C GLY A 452 -9.10 6.54 1.50
N VAL A 453 -8.55 5.74 2.39
CA VAL A 453 -8.10 4.39 2.07
C VAL A 453 -9.25 3.43 1.83
N SER A 454 -10.29 3.46 2.67
CA SER A 454 -11.48 2.63 2.46
C SER A 454 -12.12 2.94 1.10
N THR A 455 -12.24 4.23 0.75
CA THR A 455 -12.76 4.66 -0.56
C THR A 455 -11.89 4.14 -1.71
N MET A 456 -10.56 4.24 -1.58
CA MET A 456 -9.62 3.73 -2.59
C MET A 456 -9.77 2.22 -2.76
N VAL A 457 -9.76 1.46 -1.67
CA VAL A 457 -9.84 -0.01 -1.67
C VAL A 457 -11.17 -0.48 -2.25
N SER A 458 -12.29 0.08 -1.78
CA SER A 458 -13.62 -0.30 -2.25
C SER A 458 -13.84 0.10 -3.72
N SER A 459 -13.29 1.25 -4.16
CA SER A 459 -13.31 1.65 -5.57
C SER A 459 -12.49 0.70 -6.44
N PHE A 460 -11.30 0.30 -5.96
CA PHE A 460 -10.48 -0.68 -6.66
C PHE A 460 -11.18 -2.03 -6.75
N ARG A 461 -11.82 -2.48 -5.67
CA ARG A 461 -12.58 -3.74 -5.66
C ARG A 461 -13.70 -3.75 -6.71
N LEU A 462 -14.53 -2.70 -6.76
CA LEU A 462 -15.59 -2.59 -7.76
C LEU A 462 -15.03 -2.59 -9.18
N THR A 463 -13.99 -1.80 -9.40
CA THR A 463 -13.32 -1.72 -10.70
C THR A 463 -12.69 -3.05 -11.10
N PHE A 464 -12.07 -3.76 -10.15
CA PHE A 464 -11.48 -5.07 -10.40
C PHE A 464 -12.52 -6.13 -10.75
N VAL A 465 -13.67 -6.14 -10.06
CA VAL A 465 -14.80 -7.03 -10.40
C VAL A 465 -15.30 -6.74 -11.81
N ALA A 466 -15.56 -5.48 -12.15
CA ALA A 466 -16.01 -5.09 -13.48
C ALA A 466 -14.97 -5.43 -14.56
N PHE A 467 -13.68 -5.27 -14.26
CA PHE A 467 -12.60 -5.66 -15.17
C PHE A 467 -12.54 -7.17 -15.40
N LEU A 468 -12.69 -7.97 -14.34
CA LEU A 468 -12.76 -9.44 -14.49
C LEU A 468 -13.97 -9.84 -15.35
N ASP A 469 -15.12 -9.22 -15.15
CA ASP A 469 -16.31 -9.50 -15.96
C ASP A 469 -16.12 -9.15 -17.44
N GLN A 470 -15.38 -8.07 -17.72
CA GLN A 470 -15.05 -7.67 -19.09
C GLN A 470 -14.01 -8.60 -19.74
N ARG A 471 -12.97 -8.98 -18.99
CA ARG A 471 -11.87 -9.81 -19.52
C ARG A 471 -12.22 -11.28 -19.59
N LEU A 472 -12.93 -11.79 -18.63
CA LEU A 472 -13.40 -13.15 -18.57
C LEU A 472 -14.83 -13.24 -19.14
N SER A 473 -14.99 -12.83 -20.39
CA SER A 473 -16.29 -12.73 -21.04
C SER A 473 -16.84 -14.07 -21.56
N SER A 474 -16.02 -15.13 -21.56
CA SER A 474 -16.41 -16.49 -21.91
C SER A 474 -16.43 -17.37 -20.66
N GLU A 475 -17.38 -18.29 -20.57
CA GLU A 475 -17.59 -19.14 -19.40
C GLU A 475 -16.48 -20.18 -19.23
N LEU A 476 -15.93 -20.69 -20.35
CA LEU A 476 -14.83 -21.65 -20.36
C LEU A 476 -13.73 -21.19 -21.34
N TYR A 477 -12.48 -21.28 -20.90
CA TYR A 477 -11.31 -21.05 -21.73
C TYR A 477 -10.57 -22.36 -21.93
N VAL A 478 -10.30 -22.73 -23.20
CA VAL A 478 -9.60 -23.96 -23.56
C VAL A 478 -8.33 -23.61 -24.31
N THR A 479 -7.23 -24.24 -23.93
CA THR A 479 -5.92 -24.12 -24.58
C THR A 479 -5.54 -25.49 -25.13
N VAL A 480 -5.18 -25.55 -26.40
CA VAL A 480 -4.75 -26.78 -27.09
C VAL A 480 -3.30 -26.63 -27.55
N GLU A 481 -2.63 -27.75 -27.78
CA GLU A 481 -1.19 -27.75 -28.07
C GLU A 481 -0.86 -27.71 -29.56
N SER A 482 -1.81 -28.17 -30.42
CA SER A 482 -1.58 -28.23 -31.86
C SER A 482 -2.79 -27.79 -32.68
N PRO A 483 -2.59 -27.40 -33.96
CA PRO A 483 -3.68 -27.05 -34.86
C PRO A 483 -4.63 -28.22 -35.15
N GLU A 484 -4.12 -29.43 -35.16
CA GLU A 484 -4.90 -30.64 -35.38
C GLU A 484 -5.83 -30.89 -34.20
N GLN A 485 -5.30 -30.72 -32.98
CA GLN A 485 -6.09 -30.79 -31.76
C GLN A 485 -7.13 -29.67 -31.70
N ALA A 486 -6.77 -28.45 -32.18
CA ALA A 486 -7.71 -27.35 -32.28
C ALA A 486 -8.88 -27.66 -33.21
N ALA A 487 -8.61 -28.27 -34.40
CA ALA A 487 -9.66 -28.65 -35.34
C ALA A 487 -10.60 -29.70 -34.73
N TYR A 488 -10.06 -30.71 -34.07
CA TYR A 488 -10.85 -31.75 -33.42
C TYR A 488 -11.70 -31.19 -32.27
N MET A 489 -11.12 -30.31 -31.43
CA MET A 489 -11.83 -29.64 -30.37
C MET A 489 -12.96 -28.78 -30.91
N LEU A 490 -12.74 -28.02 -31.97
CA LEU A 490 -13.76 -27.19 -32.62
C LEU A 490 -14.94 -28.01 -33.15
N ASP A 491 -14.67 -29.17 -33.80
CA ASP A 491 -15.72 -30.05 -34.26
C ASP A 491 -16.56 -30.62 -33.10
N PHE A 492 -15.92 -30.95 -31.99
CA PHE A 492 -16.59 -31.46 -30.80
C PHE A 492 -17.43 -30.38 -30.07
N VAL A 493 -16.89 -29.19 -29.87
CA VAL A 493 -17.55 -28.17 -29.04
C VAL A 493 -18.57 -27.32 -29.80
N THR A 494 -18.39 -27.06 -31.10
CA THR A 494 -19.26 -26.16 -31.88
C THR A 494 -20.75 -26.43 -31.75
N PRO A 495 -21.22 -27.72 -31.75
CA PRO A 495 -22.64 -28.03 -31.60
C PRO A 495 -23.16 -27.84 -30.15
N GLN A 496 -22.28 -27.67 -29.16
CA GLN A 496 -22.60 -27.67 -27.74
C GLN A 496 -22.47 -26.30 -27.10
N VAL A 497 -21.99 -25.27 -27.83
CA VAL A 497 -21.72 -23.96 -27.31
C VAL A 497 -22.39 -22.86 -28.14
N ASP A 498 -22.75 -21.75 -27.54
CA ASP A 498 -23.36 -20.61 -28.20
C ASP A 498 -22.38 -19.90 -29.14
N ALA A 499 -21.11 -19.83 -28.77
CA ALA A 499 -20.06 -19.25 -29.58
C ALA A 499 -18.67 -19.73 -29.18
N VAL A 500 -17.78 -19.78 -30.19
CA VAL A 500 -16.35 -20.03 -30.01
C VAL A 500 -15.58 -18.76 -30.40
N LEU A 501 -14.83 -18.21 -29.46
CA LEU A 501 -14.07 -16.96 -29.61
C LEU A 501 -12.57 -17.25 -29.59
N PRO A 502 -11.87 -17.23 -30.75
CA PRO A 502 -10.43 -17.46 -30.79
C PRO A 502 -9.69 -16.29 -30.12
N ILE A 503 -8.67 -16.61 -29.34
CA ILE A 503 -7.80 -15.64 -28.68
C ILE A 503 -6.42 -15.71 -29.32
N MET A 504 -6.07 -14.66 -30.05
CA MET A 504 -4.79 -14.52 -30.72
C MET A 504 -4.13 -13.22 -30.31
N SER A 505 -2.84 -13.27 -29.98
CA SER A 505 -2.06 -12.06 -29.70
C SER A 505 -0.70 -12.09 -30.36
N ALA A 506 -0.16 -10.91 -30.64
CA ALA A 506 1.17 -10.68 -31.18
C ALA A 506 1.81 -9.45 -30.55
N GLN A 507 3.12 -9.44 -30.42
CA GLN A 507 3.82 -8.23 -29.97
C GLN A 507 4.28 -7.40 -31.17
N LEU A 508 4.01 -6.11 -31.12
CA LEU A 508 4.41 -5.12 -32.12
C LEU A 508 4.77 -3.80 -31.42
N HIS A 509 5.50 -2.93 -32.10
CA HIS A 509 5.71 -1.55 -31.65
C HIS A 509 4.69 -0.63 -32.30
N VAL A 510 3.81 -0.02 -31.52
CA VAL A 510 2.83 0.98 -31.96
C VAL A 510 3.25 2.33 -31.41
N ALA A 511 3.39 3.33 -32.28
CA ALA A 511 3.91 4.66 -31.92
C ALA A 511 5.22 4.62 -31.10
N GLY A 512 6.11 3.66 -31.44
CA GLY A 512 7.39 3.49 -30.74
C GLY A 512 7.32 2.83 -29.36
N ARG A 513 6.15 2.34 -28.94
CA ARG A 513 5.92 1.65 -27.66
C ARG A 513 5.65 0.16 -27.89
N PRO A 514 6.21 -0.71 -27.02
CA PRO A 514 5.89 -2.13 -27.09
C PRO A 514 4.39 -2.32 -26.80
N THR A 515 3.72 -3.02 -27.68
CA THR A 515 2.26 -3.17 -27.66
C THR A 515 1.88 -4.59 -27.99
N GLU A 516 1.03 -5.18 -27.17
CA GLU A 516 0.39 -6.47 -27.47
C GLU A 516 -0.88 -6.23 -28.30
N VAL A 517 -0.92 -6.80 -29.49
CA VAL A 517 -2.03 -6.65 -30.44
C VAL A 517 -2.88 -7.90 -30.40
N PHE A 518 -4.18 -7.73 -30.16
CA PHE A 518 -5.17 -8.82 -30.14
C PHE A 518 -6.05 -8.79 -31.38
N GLY A 519 -6.32 -9.98 -31.94
CA GLY A 519 -7.29 -10.18 -33.00
C GLY A 519 -8.65 -10.57 -32.42
N ALA A 520 -9.64 -9.67 -32.46
CA ALA A 520 -10.97 -9.91 -31.92
C ALA A 520 -11.96 -10.31 -33.01
N ARG A 521 -12.75 -11.39 -32.77
CA ARG A 521 -13.88 -11.78 -33.59
C ARG A 521 -15.04 -10.82 -33.40
N ASN A 522 -15.78 -10.48 -34.47
CA ASN A 522 -17.00 -9.67 -34.33
C ASN A 522 -18.10 -10.47 -33.64
N HIS A 523 -18.26 -10.26 -32.34
CA HIS A 523 -19.27 -10.94 -31.55
C HIS A 523 -19.90 -9.99 -30.52
N ALA A 524 -21.19 -10.23 -30.19
CA ALA A 524 -21.91 -9.45 -29.18
C ALA A 524 -21.22 -9.43 -27.82
N THR A 525 -20.58 -10.53 -27.44
CA THR A 525 -19.79 -10.65 -26.20
C THR A 525 -18.78 -9.52 -26.03
N TYR A 526 -18.08 -9.12 -27.09
CA TYR A 526 -17.16 -8.00 -27.01
C TYR A 526 -17.83 -6.66 -27.11
N ARG A 527 -18.80 -6.50 -28.03
CA ARG A 527 -19.47 -5.23 -28.26
C ARG A 527 -20.30 -4.74 -27.06
N ASP A 528 -20.95 -5.68 -26.38
CA ASP A 528 -21.94 -5.33 -25.33
C ASP A 528 -21.28 -5.25 -23.94
N ASN A 529 -20.10 -5.88 -23.75
CA ASN A 529 -19.42 -5.92 -22.47
C ASN A 529 -18.19 -5.00 -22.37
N TRP A 530 -17.73 -4.43 -23.49
CA TRP A 530 -16.52 -3.60 -23.49
C TRP A 530 -16.83 -2.15 -23.12
N THR A 531 -16.21 -1.65 -22.04
CA THR A 531 -16.39 -0.28 -21.57
C THR A 531 -15.23 0.60 -22.02
N PHE A 532 -15.55 1.77 -22.57
CA PHE A 532 -14.56 2.74 -23.02
C PHE A 532 -14.40 3.89 -22.03
N LEU A 533 -13.19 4.40 -21.91
CA LEU A 533 -12.90 5.67 -21.22
C LEU A 533 -13.21 6.86 -22.11
N THR A 534 -12.85 6.73 -23.39
CA THR A 534 -13.18 7.68 -24.47
C THR A 534 -13.43 6.88 -25.72
N GLU A 535 -14.48 7.26 -26.48
CA GLU A 535 -14.86 6.56 -27.70
C GLU A 535 -15.34 7.51 -28.80
N GLY A 536 -15.20 7.08 -30.06
CA GLY A 536 -15.83 7.69 -31.22
C GLY A 536 -17.31 7.31 -31.33
N GLN A 537 -17.93 7.68 -32.44
CA GLN A 537 -19.37 7.43 -32.63
C GLN A 537 -19.75 5.95 -32.75
N SER A 538 -18.86 5.12 -33.30
CA SER A 538 -19.14 3.69 -33.55
C SER A 538 -17.86 2.85 -33.49
N PRO A 539 -17.19 2.75 -32.33
CA PRO A 539 -15.83 2.22 -32.23
C PRO A 539 -15.72 0.79 -32.75
N TRP A 540 -16.65 -0.10 -32.41
CA TRP A 540 -16.62 -1.48 -32.85
C TRP A 540 -16.95 -1.64 -34.34
N LYS A 541 -17.83 -0.78 -34.91
CA LYS A 541 -18.13 -0.80 -36.34
C LYS A 541 -16.88 -0.44 -37.17
N ASP A 542 -16.22 0.66 -36.78
CA ASP A 542 -15.01 1.15 -37.47
C ASP A 542 -13.86 0.12 -37.40
N VAL A 543 -13.73 -0.58 -36.25
CA VAL A 543 -12.79 -1.68 -36.11
C VAL A 543 -13.14 -2.83 -37.04
N HIS A 544 -14.42 -3.22 -37.14
CA HIS A 544 -14.85 -4.35 -37.99
C HIS A 544 -14.70 -4.07 -39.48
N GLU A 545 -14.78 -2.83 -39.89
CA GLU A 545 -14.49 -2.41 -41.23
C GLU A 545 -12.99 -2.34 -41.55
N ASN A 546 -12.12 -2.72 -40.60
CA ASN A 546 -10.66 -2.65 -40.68
C ASN A 546 -10.12 -1.21 -40.91
N LEU A 547 -10.86 -0.21 -40.44
CA LEU A 547 -10.52 1.21 -40.56
C LEU A 547 -9.89 1.74 -39.27
N ALA A 548 -10.13 1.07 -38.17
CA ALA A 548 -9.78 1.59 -36.85
C ALA A 548 -9.20 0.50 -35.91
N ILE A 549 -8.70 0.97 -34.78
CA ILE A 549 -8.07 0.19 -33.72
C ILE A 549 -8.59 0.70 -32.36
N LEU A 550 -8.76 -0.20 -31.40
CA LEU A 550 -8.96 0.15 -30.00
C LEU A 550 -7.63 0.03 -29.28
N ILE A 551 -7.33 0.96 -28.38
CA ILE A 551 -6.10 0.95 -27.58
C ILE A 551 -6.42 1.05 -26.09
N ASN A 552 -5.52 0.52 -25.25
CA ASN A 552 -5.65 0.69 -23.81
C ASN A 552 -5.17 2.07 -23.32
N GLU A 553 -5.57 2.45 -22.13
CA GLU A 553 -5.21 3.73 -21.49
C GLU A 553 -3.68 3.91 -21.37
N GLN A 554 -2.95 2.83 -21.12
CA GLN A 554 -1.50 2.84 -20.99
C GLN A 554 -0.79 3.26 -22.28
N LEU A 555 -1.22 2.70 -23.41
CA LEU A 555 -0.69 3.10 -24.71
C LEU A 555 -1.07 4.55 -25.04
N ALA A 556 -2.35 4.90 -24.80
CA ALA A 556 -2.84 6.26 -25.04
C ALA A 556 -2.01 7.31 -24.27
N ARG A 557 -1.79 7.11 -22.98
CA ARG A 557 -1.01 8.04 -22.14
C ARG A 557 0.47 8.04 -22.46
N SER A 558 1.10 6.87 -22.61
CA SER A 558 2.55 6.78 -22.81
C SER A 558 3.01 7.29 -24.17
N ALA A 559 2.14 7.24 -25.17
CA ALA A 559 2.43 7.74 -26.52
C ALA A 559 1.71 9.08 -26.83
N GLY A 560 0.92 9.62 -25.89
CA GLY A 560 0.18 10.88 -26.07
C GLY A 560 -0.93 10.81 -27.13
N LEU A 561 -1.55 9.62 -27.30
CA LEU A 561 -2.53 9.34 -28.33
C LEU A 561 -3.96 9.62 -27.85
N GLN A 562 -4.82 10.07 -28.77
CA GLN A 562 -6.24 10.35 -28.52
C GLN A 562 -7.12 9.67 -29.56
N VAL A 563 -8.43 9.57 -29.27
CA VAL A 563 -9.43 9.10 -30.23
C VAL A 563 -9.45 10.02 -31.44
N GLY A 564 -9.37 9.46 -32.63
CA GLY A 564 -9.27 10.16 -33.91
C GLY A 564 -7.83 10.26 -34.45
N ASP A 565 -6.80 10.02 -33.63
CA ASP A 565 -5.42 9.97 -34.13
C ASP A 565 -5.19 8.75 -35.01
N VAL A 566 -4.26 8.87 -35.96
CA VAL A 566 -3.88 7.77 -36.86
C VAL A 566 -2.58 7.15 -36.41
N VAL A 567 -2.55 5.84 -36.24
CA VAL A 567 -1.37 5.05 -35.91
C VAL A 567 -1.10 4.02 -36.99
N ASN A 568 0.17 3.74 -37.25
CA ASN A 568 0.57 2.73 -38.24
C ASN A 568 0.68 1.36 -37.57
N MET A 569 -0.07 0.40 -38.08
CA MET A 569 0.03 -1.00 -37.69
C MET A 569 0.75 -1.77 -38.82
N GLY A 570 2.07 -1.89 -38.71
CA GLY A 570 2.91 -2.26 -39.86
C GLY A 570 2.87 -1.16 -40.94
N GLU A 571 2.45 -1.53 -42.13
CA GLU A 571 2.28 -0.58 -43.25
C GLU A 571 0.88 0.04 -43.33
N LYS A 572 -0.08 -0.43 -42.53
CA LYS A 572 -1.49 0.00 -42.58
C LYS A 572 -1.76 1.12 -41.57
N PRO A 573 -2.21 2.30 -42.03
CA PRO A 573 -2.70 3.36 -41.14
C PRO A 573 -4.10 2.99 -40.62
N LEU A 574 -4.29 3.10 -39.30
CA LEU A 574 -5.57 2.84 -38.61
C LEU A 574 -5.90 4.03 -37.69
N THR A 575 -7.16 4.40 -37.63
CA THR A 575 -7.64 5.46 -36.75
C THR A 575 -7.95 4.88 -35.37
N ILE A 576 -7.63 5.59 -34.27
CA ILE A 576 -8.00 5.17 -32.93
C ILE A 576 -9.50 5.45 -32.74
N ALA A 577 -10.31 4.39 -32.65
CA ALA A 577 -11.76 4.50 -32.47
C ALA A 577 -12.18 4.55 -31.01
N GLY A 578 -11.36 4.06 -30.08
CA GLY A 578 -11.67 4.08 -28.67
C GLY A 578 -10.47 3.76 -27.79
N VAL A 579 -10.50 4.31 -26.58
CA VAL A 579 -9.54 4.02 -25.50
C VAL A 579 -10.29 3.31 -24.40
N TYR A 580 -9.81 2.11 -24.02
CA TYR A 580 -10.43 1.32 -22.98
C TYR A 580 -9.53 1.20 -21.75
N ALA A 581 -10.14 0.94 -20.61
CA ALA A 581 -9.42 0.69 -19.36
C ALA A 581 -8.84 -0.73 -19.38
N ASP A 582 -7.57 -0.86 -18.98
CA ASP A 582 -6.87 -2.13 -18.88
C ASP A 582 -6.07 -2.18 -17.58
N TYR A 583 -6.78 -2.43 -16.49
CA TYR A 583 -6.22 -2.37 -15.16
C TYR A 583 -5.25 -3.54 -14.91
N GLY A 584 -4.07 -3.24 -14.38
CA GLY A 584 -3.06 -4.25 -14.06
C GLY A 584 -2.16 -4.65 -15.22
N ASN A 585 -2.37 -4.14 -16.43
CA ASN A 585 -1.47 -4.37 -17.56
C ASN A 585 -0.53 -3.16 -17.73
N PRO A 586 0.79 -3.34 -17.59
CA PRO A 586 1.75 -2.23 -17.67
C PRO A 586 2.17 -1.88 -19.10
N ILE A 587 1.86 -2.73 -20.08
CA ILE A 587 2.25 -2.54 -21.48
C ILE A 587 1.09 -1.98 -22.32
N GLY A 588 1.43 -1.40 -23.46
CA GLY A 588 0.46 -1.01 -24.48
C GLY A 588 -0.31 -2.22 -24.99
N GLN A 589 -1.62 -2.07 -25.18
CA GLN A 589 -2.46 -3.08 -25.76
C GLN A 589 -3.34 -2.47 -26.85
N ALA A 590 -3.55 -3.24 -27.93
CA ALA A 590 -4.35 -2.83 -29.05
C ALA A 590 -5.24 -3.98 -29.54
N ILE A 591 -6.45 -3.65 -29.98
CA ILE A 591 -7.41 -4.62 -30.51
C ILE A 591 -7.73 -4.26 -31.95
N ILE A 592 -7.58 -5.23 -32.83
CA ILE A 592 -7.97 -5.17 -34.25
C ILE A 592 -8.89 -6.34 -34.58
N THR A 593 -9.42 -6.40 -35.77
CA THR A 593 -10.24 -7.55 -36.20
C THR A 593 -9.41 -8.83 -36.34
N GLU A 594 -10.05 -9.99 -36.14
CA GLU A 594 -9.48 -11.32 -36.43
C GLU A 594 -8.95 -11.39 -37.86
N SER A 595 -9.65 -10.85 -38.83
CA SER A 595 -9.27 -10.88 -40.26
C SER A 595 -7.99 -10.08 -40.53
N LEU A 596 -7.92 -8.85 -39.97
CA LEU A 596 -6.73 -8.00 -40.09
C LEU A 596 -5.54 -8.63 -39.35
N PHE A 597 -5.78 -9.20 -38.16
CA PHE A 597 -4.74 -9.89 -37.39
C PHE A 597 -4.10 -11.02 -38.16
N LYS A 598 -4.92 -11.90 -38.77
CA LYS A 598 -4.42 -13.01 -39.60
C LYS A 598 -3.66 -12.54 -40.83
N THR A 599 -4.01 -11.40 -41.40
CA THR A 599 -3.27 -10.79 -42.51
C THR A 599 -1.91 -10.29 -42.09
N LEU A 600 -1.82 -9.62 -40.94
CA LEU A 600 -0.57 -9.07 -40.40
C LEU A 600 0.34 -10.13 -39.78
N PHE A 601 -0.26 -11.17 -39.18
CA PHE A 601 0.46 -12.24 -38.47
C PHE A 601 0.07 -13.63 -38.94
N PRO A 602 0.33 -14.00 -40.20
CA PRO A 602 -0.15 -15.25 -40.78
C PRO A 602 0.45 -16.54 -40.15
N LYS A 603 1.53 -16.41 -39.39
CA LYS A 603 2.20 -17.50 -38.70
C LYS A 603 1.61 -17.81 -37.32
N ILE A 604 0.79 -16.93 -36.78
CA ILE A 604 0.19 -17.11 -35.45
C ILE A 604 -1.12 -17.86 -35.61
N LEU A 605 -1.18 -19.01 -34.98
CA LEU A 605 -2.34 -19.90 -34.99
C LEU A 605 -3.20 -19.66 -33.73
N ALA A 606 -4.51 -19.85 -33.88
CA ALA A 606 -5.41 -19.84 -32.74
C ALA A 606 -5.32 -21.17 -32.01
N LEU A 607 -4.69 -21.20 -30.85
CA LEU A 607 -4.57 -22.35 -29.95
C LEU A 607 -5.29 -22.12 -28.61
N ARG A 608 -5.86 -20.95 -28.42
CA ARG A 608 -6.65 -20.61 -27.24
C ARG A 608 -8.02 -20.10 -27.66
N PHE A 609 -9.05 -20.62 -27.01
CA PHE A 609 -10.44 -20.33 -27.35
C PHE A 609 -11.25 -19.99 -26.08
N GLY A 610 -12.08 -18.98 -26.15
CA GLY A 610 -13.14 -18.73 -25.19
C GLY A 610 -14.44 -19.33 -25.70
N LEU A 611 -15.07 -20.17 -24.91
CA LEU A 611 -16.33 -20.83 -25.21
C LEU A 611 -17.47 -20.16 -24.46
N ARG A 612 -18.54 -19.82 -25.17
CA ARG A 612 -19.76 -19.24 -24.59
C ARG A 612 -20.81 -20.33 -24.49
N LEU A 613 -21.30 -20.58 -23.29
CA LEU A 613 -22.33 -21.59 -22.99
C LEU A 613 -23.02 -21.22 -21.66
N PRO A 614 -24.20 -21.81 -21.37
CA PRO A 614 -24.80 -21.63 -20.05
C PRO A 614 -23.88 -22.08 -18.93
N PRO A 615 -23.77 -21.34 -17.82
CA PRO A 615 -22.87 -21.71 -16.71
C PRO A 615 -23.10 -23.11 -16.12
N GLU A 616 -24.35 -23.58 -16.17
CA GLU A 616 -24.74 -24.94 -15.73
C GLU A 616 -24.16 -26.06 -16.58
N ASP A 617 -23.80 -25.79 -17.84
CA ASP A 617 -23.30 -26.78 -18.78
C ASP A 617 -21.76 -26.85 -18.84
N VAL A 618 -21.07 -25.93 -18.12
CA VAL A 618 -19.61 -25.84 -18.16
C VAL A 618 -18.95 -27.11 -17.65
N ASP A 619 -19.38 -27.62 -16.51
CA ASP A 619 -18.76 -28.81 -15.90
C ASP A 619 -18.95 -30.07 -16.80
N ALA A 620 -20.13 -30.21 -17.40
CA ALA A 620 -20.40 -31.31 -18.33
C ALA A 620 -19.53 -31.24 -19.59
N LEU A 621 -19.27 -30.00 -20.09
CA LEU A 621 -18.38 -29.82 -21.24
C LEU A 621 -16.92 -30.08 -20.89
N VAL A 622 -16.47 -29.69 -19.67
CA VAL A 622 -15.12 -29.97 -19.17
C VAL A 622 -14.89 -31.47 -19.08
N ASP A 623 -15.81 -32.19 -18.44
CA ASP A 623 -15.74 -33.67 -18.33
C ASP A 623 -15.70 -34.33 -19.73
N GLY A 624 -16.48 -33.80 -20.69
CA GLY A 624 -16.49 -34.29 -22.08
C GLY A 624 -15.16 -34.06 -22.80
N LEU A 625 -14.55 -32.88 -22.64
CA LEU A 625 -13.24 -32.55 -23.23
C LEU A 625 -12.10 -33.36 -22.61
N GLU A 626 -12.15 -33.60 -21.30
CA GLU A 626 -11.18 -34.46 -20.60
C GLU A 626 -11.27 -35.91 -21.11
N PHE A 627 -12.49 -36.44 -21.21
CA PHE A 627 -12.71 -37.83 -21.67
C PHE A 627 -12.39 -38.06 -23.14
N GLU A 628 -12.82 -37.17 -24.04
CA GLU A 628 -12.67 -37.35 -25.49
C GLU A 628 -11.29 -36.95 -26.01
N MET A 629 -10.61 -36.01 -25.37
CA MET A 629 -9.38 -35.40 -25.89
C MET A 629 -8.17 -35.57 -25.00
N ASP A 630 -8.31 -36.20 -23.84
CA ASP A 630 -7.26 -36.29 -22.80
C ASP A 630 -6.62 -34.90 -22.49
N LEU A 631 -7.46 -33.86 -22.54
CA LEU A 631 -7.02 -32.50 -22.20
C LEU A 631 -6.79 -32.40 -20.72
N PRO A 632 -5.61 -31.93 -20.27
CA PRO A 632 -5.36 -31.78 -18.85
C PRO A 632 -6.25 -30.66 -18.29
N GLU A 633 -6.69 -30.80 -17.05
CA GLU A 633 -7.46 -29.77 -16.31
C GLU A 633 -6.77 -28.40 -16.36
N SER A 634 -5.44 -28.38 -16.37
CA SER A 634 -4.64 -27.15 -16.51
C SER A 634 -4.80 -26.42 -17.85
N GLY A 635 -5.28 -27.10 -18.88
CA GLY A 635 -5.59 -26.54 -20.19
C GLY A 635 -7.00 -25.96 -20.30
N MET A 636 -7.83 -26.17 -19.29
CA MET A 636 -9.22 -25.72 -19.23
C MET A 636 -9.42 -24.81 -18.01
N ILE A 637 -9.96 -23.63 -18.24
CA ILE A 637 -10.10 -22.60 -17.22
C ILE A 637 -11.56 -22.16 -17.15
N ASN A 638 -12.23 -22.55 -16.08
CA ASN A 638 -13.59 -22.10 -15.77
C ASN A 638 -13.56 -20.65 -15.25
N GLN A 639 -14.32 -19.74 -15.88
CA GLN A 639 -14.42 -18.32 -15.52
C GLN A 639 -14.83 -18.13 -14.06
N ALA A 640 -15.85 -18.87 -13.60
CA ALA A 640 -16.39 -18.70 -12.26
C ALA A 640 -15.36 -19.04 -11.18
N SER A 641 -14.55 -20.09 -11.39
CA SER A 641 -13.50 -20.50 -10.45
C SER A 641 -12.35 -19.49 -10.42
N ILE A 642 -11.90 -18.96 -11.56
CA ILE A 642 -10.89 -17.90 -11.61
C ILE A 642 -11.40 -16.64 -10.94
N LYS A 643 -12.63 -16.24 -11.23
CA LYS A 643 -13.23 -15.04 -10.64
C LYS A 643 -13.33 -15.18 -9.11
N ALA A 644 -13.86 -16.32 -8.64
CA ALA A 644 -13.97 -16.60 -7.20
C ALA A 644 -12.59 -16.63 -6.53
N TYR A 645 -11.60 -17.28 -7.15
CA TYR A 645 -10.23 -17.33 -6.66
C TYR A 645 -9.60 -15.93 -6.60
N SER A 646 -9.71 -15.15 -7.67
CA SER A 646 -9.17 -13.79 -7.75
C SER A 646 -9.80 -12.87 -6.70
N LEU A 647 -11.12 -12.97 -6.48
CA LEU A 647 -11.82 -12.20 -5.46
C LEU A 647 -11.43 -12.62 -4.04
N ALA A 648 -11.28 -13.92 -3.79
CA ALA A 648 -10.84 -14.41 -2.48
C ALA A 648 -9.44 -13.91 -2.12
N ILE A 649 -8.52 -13.87 -3.10
CA ILE A 649 -7.19 -13.30 -2.91
C ILE A 649 -7.28 -11.79 -2.69
N PHE A 650 -8.09 -11.10 -3.49
CA PHE A 650 -8.31 -9.66 -3.33
C PHE A 650 -8.80 -9.33 -1.92
N ASP A 651 -9.85 -9.99 -1.46
CA ASP A 651 -10.44 -9.74 -0.15
C ASP A 651 -9.43 -10.03 1.00
N ARG A 652 -8.59 -11.04 0.87
CA ARG A 652 -7.49 -11.30 1.81
C ARG A 652 -6.47 -10.16 1.86
N THR A 653 -6.09 -9.61 0.71
CA THR A 653 -5.13 -8.50 0.63
C THR A 653 -5.59 -7.33 1.49
N PHE A 654 -6.87 -7.01 1.49
CA PHE A 654 -7.42 -5.84 2.17
C PHE A 654 -7.83 -6.08 3.62
N THR A 655 -7.74 -7.31 4.13
CA THR A 655 -7.86 -7.60 5.57
C THR A 655 -6.83 -6.82 6.40
N VAL A 656 -5.61 -6.69 5.90
CA VAL A 656 -4.54 -5.87 6.49
C VAL A 656 -4.97 -4.41 6.64
N THR A 657 -5.62 -3.86 5.62
CA THR A 657 -6.13 -2.48 5.63
C THR A 657 -7.18 -2.27 6.73
N THR A 658 -8.09 -3.23 6.90
CA THR A 658 -9.10 -3.18 7.97
C THR A 658 -8.46 -3.20 9.36
N ALA A 659 -7.47 -4.05 9.58
CA ALA A 659 -6.71 -4.11 10.82
C ALA A 659 -6.00 -2.78 11.12
N LEU A 660 -5.38 -2.17 10.11
CA LEU A 660 -4.71 -0.87 10.22
C LEU A 660 -5.72 0.27 10.51
N ASN A 661 -6.91 0.23 9.93
CA ASN A 661 -7.97 1.19 10.19
C ASN A 661 -8.42 1.16 11.66
N VAL A 662 -8.66 -0.03 12.21
CA VAL A 662 -9.01 -0.20 13.62
C VAL A 662 -7.89 0.29 14.52
N LEU A 663 -6.65 -0.02 14.19
CA LEU A 663 -5.49 0.38 14.97
C LEU A 663 -5.30 1.90 14.98
N THR A 664 -5.37 2.57 13.83
CA THR A 664 -5.24 4.03 13.72
C THR A 664 -6.33 4.76 14.49
N LEU A 665 -7.57 4.25 14.43
CA LEU A 665 -8.69 4.82 15.18
C LEU A 665 -8.56 4.60 16.69
N SER A 666 -8.05 3.44 17.11
CA SER A 666 -7.73 3.15 18.51
C SER A 666 -6.68 4.12 19.05
N VAL A 667 -5.64 4.38 18.27
CA VAL A 667 -4.57 5.32 18.61
C VAL A 667 -5.12 6.75 18.75
N ALA A 668 -6.02 7.18 17.85
CA ALA A 668 -6.71 8.47 17.97
C ALA A 668 -7.59 8.53 19.23
N GLY A 669 -8.29 7.46 19.58
CA GLY A 669 -9.04 7.32 20.82
C GLY A 669 -8.15 7.48 22.07
N PHE A 670 -6.96 6.87 22.07
CA PHE A 670 -5.98 7.08 23.14
C PHE A 670 -5.51 8.53 23.26
N ALA A 671 -5.32 9.24 22.15
CA ALA A 671 -4.96 10.66 22.17
C ALA A 671 -6.07 11.53 22.81
N ILE A 672 -7.34 11.23 22.53
CA ILE A 672 -8.49 11.88 23.15
C ILE A 672 -8.51 11.59 24.66
N LEU A 673 -8.37 10.34 25.06
CA LEU A 673 -8.33 9.92 26.47
C LEU A 673 -7.25 10.66 27.22
N MET A 674 -6.04 10.76 26.64
CA MET A 674 -4.93 11.49 27.24
C MET A 674 -5.24 12.98 27.45
N SER A 675 -5.77 13.64 26.43
CA SER A 675 -6.16 15.04 26.54
C SER A 675 -7.20 15.26 27.61
N LEU A 676 -8.21 14.40 27.67
CA LEU A 676 -9.29 14.51 28.66
C LEU A 676 -8.81 14.25 30.10
N LEU A 677 -7.98 13.22 30.31
CA LEU A 677 -7.43 12.92 31.64
C LEU A 677 -6.65 14.13 32.23
N THR A 678 -5.92 14.79 31.37
CA THR A 678 -5.16 15.97 31.81
C THR A 678 -6.05 17.17 32.04
N LEU A 679 -6.98 17.43 31.14
CA LEU A 679 -7.92 18.55 31.29
C LEU A 679 -8.80 18.37 32.53
N THR A 680 -9.19 17.14 32.88
CA THR A 680 -10.03 16.89 34.08
C THR A 680 -9.43 17.44 35.34
N VAL A 681 -8.12 17.26 35.56
CA VAL A 681 -7.42 17.80 36.76
C VAL A 681 -7.44 19.33 36.78
N MET A 682 -7.29 19.99 35.63
CA MET A 682 -7.30 21.45 35.50
C MET A 682 -8.70 22.06 35.55
N ARG A 683 -9.74 21.26 35.36
CA ARG A 683 -11.14 21.72 35.25
C ARG A 683 -11.90 21.77 36.57
N VAL A 684 -11.52 20.95 37.52
CA VAL A 684 -12.21 20.93 38.83
C VAL A 684 -12.36 22.35 39.41
N PRO A 685 -11.32 23.24 39.42
CA PRO A 685 -11.47 24.61 39.84
C PRO A 685 -12.44 25.43 38.98
N GLN A 686 -12.45 25.22 37.66
CA GLN A 686 -13.30 25.98 36.72
C GLN A 686 -14.79 25.57 36.81
N LEU A 687 -15.08 24.35 37.23
CA LEU A 687 -16.44 23.81 37.38
C LEU A 687 -17.03 24.09 38.75
N ALA A 688 -16.21 24.46 39.77
CA ALA A 688 -16.68 24.78 41.13
C ALA A 688 -17.75 25.88 41.15
N PRO A 689 -17.60 27.05 40.46
CA PRO A 689 -18.65 28.06 40.40
C PRO A 689 -19.95 27.56 39.76
N VAL A 690 -19.87 26.74 38.72
CA VAL A 690 -21.04 26.22 38.01
C VAL A 690 -21.79 25.20 38.86
N TRP A 691 -21.06 24.37 39.59
CA TRP A 691 -21.62 23.47 40.60
C TRP A 691 -22.32 24.27 41.72
N ALA A 692 -21.69 25.34 42.21
CA ALA A 692 -22.27 26.21 43.22
C ALA A 692 -23.57 26.91 42.76
N MET A 693 -23.75 27.12 41.44
CA MET A 693 -24.98 27.65 40.85
C MET A 693 -26.11 26.58 40.68
N GLY A 694 -25.87 25.32 41.10
CA GLY A 694 -26.92 24.27 41.17
C GLY A 694 -26.80 23.13 40.18
N LEU A 695 -25.78 23.10 39.31
CA LEU A 695 -25.55 21.93 38.44
C LEU A 695 -24.91 20.79 39.24
N THR A 696 -25.50 19.61 39.16
CA THR A 696 -24.98 18.42 39.84
C THR A 696 -23.71 17.90 39.18
N LEU A 697 -22.82 17.24 39.93
CA LEU A 697 -21.59 16.64 39.40
C LEU A 697 -21.87 15.56 38.31
N ARG A 698 -23.02 14.84 38.45
CA ARG A 698 -23.45 13.87 37.40
C ARG A 698 -23.82 14.58 36.10
N GLN A 699 -24.53 15.70 36.16
CA GLN A 699 -24.84 16.51 34.99
C GLN A 699 -23.60 17.07 34.34
N LEU A 700 -22.64 17.57 35.15
CA LEU A 700 -21.36 18.06 34.62
C LEU A 700 -20.56 16.94 33.94
N GLY A 701 -20.52 15.73 34.53
CA GLY A 701 -19.90 14.57 33.89
C GLY A 701 -20.58 14.15 32.56
N LEU A 702 -21.92 14.20 32.53
CA LEU A 702 -22.66 13.92 31.29
C LEU A 702 -22.42 14.98 30.21
N LEU A 703 -22.38 16.26 30.59
CA LEU A 703 -22.08 17.35 29.66
C LEU A 703 -20.66 17.24 29.08
N GLU A 704 -19.70 16.73 29.87
CA GLU A 704 -18.34 16.44 29.39
C GLU A 704 -18.31 15.34 28.36
N LEU A 705 -19.07 14.25 28.60
CA LEU A 705 -19.22 13.14 27.64
C LEU A 705 -19.87 13.65 26.34
N VAL A 706 -20.99 14.36 26.44
CA VAL A 706 -21.73 14.92 25.29
C VAL A 706 -20.81 15.86 24.49
N ARG A 707 -20.04 16.69 25.14
CA ARG A 707 -19.09 17.59 24.50
C ARG A 707 -18.07 16.84 23.67
N THR A 708 -17.45 15.83 24.26
CA THR A 708 -16.39 15.07 23.58
C THR A 708 -16.94 14.31 22.37
N VAL A 709 -18.10 13.67 22.53
CA VAL A 709 -18.76 12.97 21.42
C VAL A 709 -19.15 13.97 20.32
N MET A 710 -19.70 15.11 20.67
CA MET A 710 -20.08 16.13 19.70
C MET A 710 -18.87 16.71 18.93
N LEU A 711 -17.76 17.01 19.64
CA LEU A 711 -16.53 17.44 18.98
C LEU A 711 -15.94 16.34 18.07
N ALA A 712 -16.07 15.09 18.46
CA ALA A 712 -15.70 13.95 17.60
C ALA A 712 -16.58 13.87 16.36
N VAL A 713 -17.90 14.06 16.50
CA VAL A 713 -18.84 14.09 15.35
C VAL A 713 -18.51 15.26 14.42
N LEU A 714 -18.31 16.47 14.96
CA LEU A 714 -17.93 17.63 14.13
C LEU A 714 -16.60 17.40 13.41
N THR A 715 -15.63 16.80 14.10
CA THR A 715 -14.35 16.44 13.50
C THR A 715 -14.55 15.39 12.39
N GLY A 716 -15.42 14.41 12.60
CA GLY A 716 -15.76 13.38 11.63
C GLY A 716 -16.41 13.95 10.37
N VAL A 717 -17.33 14.90 10.54
CA VAL A 717 -17.96 15.59 9.40
C VAL A 717 -16.93 16.36 8.57
N ILE A 718 -15.93 16.97 9.21
CA ILE A 718 -14.82 17.66 8.52
C ILE A 718 -13.85 16.64 7.91
N ALA A 719 -13.66 15.49 8.56
CA ALA A 719 -12.77 14.44 8.07
C ALA A 719 -13.28 13.78 6.77
N LEU A 720 -14.59 13.73 6.56
CA LEU A 720 -15.18 13.08 5.38
C LEU A 720 -14.75 13.74 4.06
N PRO A 721 -14.94 15.05 3.83
CA PRO A 721 -14.46 15.67 2.59
C PRO A 721 -12.94 15.61 2.45
N LEU A 722 -12.20 15.68 3.56
CA LEU A 722 -10.75 15.52 3.54
C LEU A 722 -10.34 14.10 3.11
N GLY A 723 -11.01 13.06 3.63
CA GLY A 723 -10.77 11.67 3.26
C GLY A 723 -11.13 11.40 1.80
N LEU A 724 -12.21 11.98 1.29
CA LEU A 724 -12.58 11.89 -0.12
C LEU A 724 -11.55 12.59 -1.03
N ALA A 725 -11.03 13.74 -0.60
CA ALA A 725 -9.93 14.40 -1.32
C ALA A 725 -8.65 13.55 -1.33
N LEU A 726 -8.33 12.87 -0.21
CA LEU A 726 -7.23 11.92 -0.16
C LEU A 726 -7.43 10.74 -1.11
N ALA A 727 -8.64 10.15 -1.13
CA ALA A 727 -8.98 9.08 -2.06
C ALA A 727 -8.77 9.53 -3.51
N TRP A 728 -9.24 10.73 -3.85
CA TRP A 728 -9.07 11.29 -5.18
C TRP A 728 -7.59 11.46 -5.54
N VAL A 729 -6.77 11.99 -4.64
CA VAL A 729 -5.31 12.13 -4.87
C VAL A 729 -4.66 10.76 -5.09
N LEU A 730 -5.03 9.78 -4.29
CA LEU A 730 -4.49 8.43 -4.44
C LEU A 730 -4.89 7.78 -5.78
N LEU A 731 -6.16 7.89 -6.18
CA LEU A 731 -6.71 7.26 -7.38
C LEU A 731 -6.37 8.01 -8.67
N ALA A 732 -6.37 9.35 -8.64
CA ALA A 732 -6.25 10.17 -9.84
C ALA A 732 -4.84 10.76 -10.06
N VAL A 733 -4.01 10.88 -9.02
CA VAL A 733 -2.65 11.43 -9.13
C VAL A 733 -1.62 10.33 -8.89
N VAL A 734 -1.60 9.75 -7.69
CA VAL A 734 -0.56 8.79 -7.31
C VAL A 734 -0.65 7.52 -8.15
N ASN A 735 -1.86 6.97 -8.34
CA ASN A 735 -2.05 5.76 -9.14
C ASN A 735 -1.69 5.98 -10.62
N VAL A 736 -2.05 7.13 -11.17
CA VAL A 736 -1.71 7.47 -12.57
C VAL A 736 -0.21 7.62 -12.76
N ALA A 737 0.47 8.32 -11.84
CA ALA A 737 1.92 8.47 -11.89
C ALA A 737 2.67 7.13 -11.72
N ALA A 738 2.10 6.19 -10.94
CA ALA A 738 2.70 4.89 -10.69
C ALA A 738 2.46 3.88 -11.81
N PHE A 739 1.26 3.85 -12.40
CA PHE A 739 0.81 2.74 -13.27
C PHE A 739 0.34 3.18 -14.64
N GLY A 740 0.22 4.47 -14.90
CA GLY A 740 -0.23 5.00 -16.20
C GLY A 740 -1.74 4.86 -16.45
N TRP A 741 -2.54 4.48 -15.44
CA TRP A 741 -4.01 4.38 -15.56
C TRP A 741 -4.72 4.95 -14.34
N ARG A 742 -5.92 5.47 -14.58
CA ARG A 742 -6.74 6.15 -13.58
C ARG A 742 -7.89 5.24 -13.13
N LEU A 743 -8.03 5.08 -11.81
CA LEU A 743 -9.18 4.38 -11.24
C LEU A 743 -10.36 5.34 -11.07
N PRO A 744 -11.58 4.89 -11.39
CA PRO A 744 -12.79 5.61 -11.05
C PRO A 744 -12.98 5.65 -9.54
N MET A 745 -13.46 6.77 -9.03
CA MET A 745 -13.76 6.95 -7.62
C MET A 745 -15.26 6.77 -7.38
N PHE A 746 -15.59 5.81 -6.53
CA PHE A 746 -16.98 5.59 -6.07
C PHE A 746 -17.15 6.04 -4.63
N LEU A 747 -18.39 6.36 -4.24
CA LEU A 747 -18.73 6.75 -2.88
C LEU A 747 -19.42 5.60 -2.14
N PHE A 748 -19.03 5.39 -0.88
CA PHE A 748 -19.52 4.29 -0.05
C PHE A 748 -20.13 4.81 1.26
N PRO A 749 -21.33 5.42 1.24
CA PRO A 749 -21.92 6.06 2.41
C PRO A 749 -22.03 5.16 3.63
N TRP A 750 -22.25 3.85 3.41
CA TRP A 750 -22.35 2.86 4.50
C TRP A 750 -21.01 2.65 5.22
N ASP A 751 -19.93 2.54 4.48
CA ASP A 751 -18.57 2.40 5.04
C ASP A 751 -18.21 3.64 5.86
N TYR A 752 -18.55 4.83 5.36
CA TYR A 752 -18.30 6.09 6.08
C TYR A 752 -19.13 6.18 7.35
N ALA A 753 -20.39 5.70 7.33
CA ALA A 753 -21.23 5.65 8.51
C ALA A 753 -20.65 4.70 9.57
N GLN A 754 -20.17 3.53 9.17
CA GLN A 754 -19.51 2.57 10.08
C GLN A 754 -18.25 3.18 10.72
N LEU A 755 -17.40 3.82 9.92
CA LEU A 755 -16.21 4.53 10.43
C LEU A 755 -16.60 5.65 11.40
N GLY A 756 -17.65 6.40 11.10
CA GLY A 756 -18.21 7.42 11.98
C GLY A 756 -18.66 6.85 13.32
N VAL A 757 -19.39 5.74 13.30
CA VAL A 757 -19.83 5.06 14.52
C VAL A 757 -18.63 4.57 15.35
N LEU A 758 -17.63 3.96 14.72
CA LEU A 758 -16.42 3.52 15.41
C LEU A 758 -15.66 4.71 16.04
N ALA A 759 -15.60 5.85 15.36
CA ALA A 759 -14.97 7.06 15.90
C ALA A 759 -15.74 7.62 17.10
N ILE A 760 -17.06 7.62 17.02
CA ILE A 760 -17.95 8.04 18.13
C ILE A 760 -17.77 7.10 19.33
N LEU A 761 -17.72 5.80 19.09
CA LEU A 761 -17.48 4.80 20.14
C LEU A 761 -16.10 5.00 20.79
N ALA A 762 -15.05 5.18 20.00
CA ALA A 762 -13.69 5.45 20.49
C ALA A 762 -13.64 6.73 21.33
N ALA A 763 -14.25 7.82 20.87
CA ALA A 763 -14.34 9.08 21.61
C ALA A 763 -15.18 8.96 22.88
N GLY A 764 -16.31 8.25 22.83
CA GLY A 764 -17.17 7.99 23.96
C GLY A 764 -16.49 7.16 25.05
N LEU A 765 -15.81 6.08 24.66
CA LEU A 765 -15.02 5.24 25.58
C LEU A 765 -13.87 6.05 26.22
N ALA A 766 -13.18 6.88 25.42
CA ALA A 766 -12.12 7.75 25.90
C ALA A 766 -12.66 8.79 26.93
N ALA A 767 -13.86 9.30 26.71
CA ALA A 767 -14.49 10.30 27.60
C ALA A 767 -15.16 9.69 28.84
N LEU A 768 -15.48 8.41 28.82
CA LEU A 768 -16.25 7.77 29.88
C LEU A 768 -15.53 7.80 31.22
N TRP A 769 -14.23 7.44 31.23
CA TRP A 769 -13.46 7.44 32.47
C TRP A 769 -13.33 8.83 33.09
N PRO A 770 -12.91 9.89 32.37
CA PRO A 770 -12.87 11.27 32.90
C PRO A 770 -14.24 11.74 33.38
N ALA A 771 -15.32 11.45 32.66
CA ALA A 771 -16.67 11.82 33.07
C ALA A 771 -17.10 11.16 34.37
N VAL A 772 -16.81 9.86 34.55
CA VAL A 772 -17.10 9.14 35.79
C VAL A 772 -16.24 9.67 36.95
N GLN A 773 -14.96 9.96 36.71
CA GLN A 773 -14.07 10.52 37.70
C GLN A 773 -14.59 11.88 38.18
N LEU A 774 -15.03 12.74 37.27
CA LEU A 774 -15.63 14.04 37.60
C LEU A 774 -16.94 13.85 38.40
N ALA A 775 -17.81 12.96 37.99
CA ALA A 775 -19.05 12.65 38.69
C ALA A 775 -18.85 12.11 40.12
N ARG A 776 -17.68 11.52 40.40
CA ARG A 776 -17.29 10.97 41.71
C ARG A 776 -16.41 11.94 42.56
N THR A 777 -16.08 13.14 42.06
CA THR A 777 -15.27 14.12 42.77
C THR A 777 -15.98 14.51 44.09
N ARG A 778 -15.23 14.62 45.16
CA ARG A 778 -15.79 14.98 46.46
C ARG A 778 -16.15 16.47 46.49
N PRO A 779 -17.35 16.84 47.02
CA PRO A 779 -17.74 18.26 47.15
C PRO A 779 -16.72 19.11 47.92
N ALA A 780 -16.03 18.50 48.88
CA ALA A 780 -14.97 19.18 49.66
C ALA A 780 -13.80 19.65 48.78
N ASP A 781 -13.49 18.93 47.72
CA ASP A 781 -12.38 19.34 46.83
C ASP A 781 -12.78 20.53 45.94
N LEU A 782 -14.07 20.70 45.64
CA LEU A 782 -14.61 21.87 44.94
C LEU A 782 -14.63 23.09 45.89
N LEU A 783 -14.97 22.88 47.15
CA LEU A 783 -15.00 23.96 48.15
C LEU A 783 -13.59 24.51 48.46
N LYS A 784 -12.54 23.68 48.38
CA LYS A 784 -11.14 24.14 48.56
C LYS A 784 -10.74 25.19 47.54
N VAL A 785 -11.37 25.22 46.38
CA VAL A 785 -11.06 26.24 45.34
C VAL A 785 -11.41 27.63 45.87
N PHE A 786 -12.55 27.77 46.56
CA PHE A 786 -12.99 29.06 47.11
C PHE A 786 -12.18 29.48 48.33
N SER A 787 -11.53 28.53 49.02
CA SER A 787 -10.68 28.85 50.17
C SER A 787 -9.24 29.21 49.82
N SER A 788 -8.80 28.94 48.60
CA SER A 788 -7.44 29.25 48.12
C SER A 788 -7.33 30.59 47.38
N GLU A 789 -8.45 31.26 47.14
CA GLU A 789 -8.51 32.62 46.54
C GLU A 789 -8.64 33.74 47.53
N LEU A 790 -8.73 33.45 48.84
CA LEU A 790 -8.62 34.36 49.96
C LEU A 790 -7.19 34.32 50.50
#